data_30d61b023709f91f29122398736cd33e
#
_entry.id   30d61b023709f91f29122398736cd33e
#
_cell.length_a   1.000
_cell.length_b   1.000
_cell.length_c   1.000
_cell.angle_alpha   90.00
_cell.angle_beta   90.00
_cell.angle_gamma   90.00
#
_symmetry.space_group_name_H-M   'P 1'
#
loop_
_entity.id
_entity.type
_entity.pdbx_description
1 polymer ?
#
loop_
_entity_poly.entity_id
_entity_poly.type
_entity_poly.pdbx_seq_one_letter_code
_entity_poly.pdbx_strand_id
1 'polypeptide(L)'
;MENTEKKKNAFSFKNGFRYIYLTLSLIFTFWLITIFEIYSKTASGIQIQDLTTTLSFKLLNDFWTGLIIGLLFLPLYLAFVFVKKPIDEILIKVLFCLIIIGQFALVKYSLTTLINLGADILGYSMDDMYTTVTASESLSYLYFLPFVLLPMVYLGINSAFVRFTTKKGIYITAAVLVLILGGLKLFIPDVSASNYQNKMYFFTSDIIRFQNDKSLTDTDNLFYKKEYPLVQPFSSTPDVLGPFFDIHEEKPNIVMIIVEGLGSEFIGQNTYRGFTPFLDSMIPKSLYWENFISNAGRTFGVVPSLLGSLPYGEKGFLELNPLPSHTSLISILKANQYTTSYYSGDESSFDRKINFLEYNGIDNVIDVNKFGSGFTKTKENSGGFSWGYPDAEIFKKTLSDLNGKKEPRLDIIMTLSNHEPFDFPSKNVYLKKVDSIANANPNLGINKGEIKAYKDIFACLLYTDNSIKNFMQSYAKRPEYKNTIFIITGDHRLIPINQKDKLCRFHVPLYIYSPMLKKAESFKSISSHWDVTPSLISFLMNNYKLNKMEKTTWMSQGLDTVKKFRNIHQIPLMRYKGSINDYIYKDYLYSDGELFKINANFDIEKINDAALLKTIGDSLNEAKKLNAYLTKKNKIISNVLNIYTQPAFQFSEQEMVTIKKLTKGLSYDEIFFLARDFAFNKEHKKARLLCNYILNELPNYGDVRTLKARTLAWDGDYPKAETELLNVIKRTPYYED
;
A
#
# COMPACT_ATOMS: atom_id res chain seq x y z
N MET A 1 -29.18 46.69 -48.07
CA MET A 1 -29.81 46.02 -46.91
C MET A 1 -29.93 44.49 -47.11
N GLU A 2 -29.12 43.86 -47.93
CA GLU A 2 -29.26 42.41 -48.30
C GLU A 2 -28.09 41.49 -47.83
N ASN A 3 -27.18 42.07 -47.05
CA ASN A 3 -25.99 41.30 -46.56
C ASN A 3 -25.98 41.00 -45.08
N THR A 4 -27.04 41.31 -44.34
CA THR A 4 -27.11 41.09 -42.88
C THR A 4 -27.97 39.89 -42.48
N GLU A 5 -28.75 39.30 -43.36
CA GLU A 5 -29.59 38.13 -43.05
C GLU A 5 -28.90 36.77 -43.20
N LYS A 6 -27.74 36.68 -43.87
CA LYS A 6 -27.00 35.40 -44.03
C LYS A 6 -26.15 34.99 -42.84
N LYS A 7 -26.04 35.83 -41.81
CA LYS A 7 -25.23 35.47 -40.58
C LYS A 7 -26.07 34.94 -39.41
N LYS A 8 -27.40 34.91 -39.47
CA LYS A 8 -28.26 34.46 -38.37
C LYS A 8 -28.58 32.95 -38.34
N ASN A 9 -28.17 32.17 -39.34
CA ASN A 9 -28.44 30.73 -39.39
C ASN A 9 -27.19 29.84 -39.13
N ALA A 10 -26.28 30.28 -38.26
CA ALA A 10 -25.05 29.54 -37.93
C ALA A 10 -25.32 28.36 -36.94
N PHE A 11 -26.46 28.32 -36.27
CA PHE A 11 -26.91 27.17 -35.49
C PHE A 11 -27.72 26.22 -36.38
N SER A 12 -27.14 25.76 -37.45
CA SER A 12 -27.72 24.71 -38.25
C SER A 12 -27.52 23.38 -37.50
N PHE A 13 -28.58 22.67 -37.18
CA PHE A 13 -28.59 21.22 -36.77
C PHE A 13 -27.70 20.33 -37.66
N LYS A 14 -27.20 20.87 -38.76
CA LYS A 14 -26.28 20.23 -39.72
C LYS A 14 -24.92 19.81 -39.13
N ASN A 15 -24.48 20.31 -37.98
CA ASN A 15 -23.19 19.97 -37.37
C ASN A 15 -23.34 19.02 -36.16
N GLY A 16 -24.51 18.94 -35.53
CA GLY A 16 -24.77 18.07 -34.40
C GLY A 16 -24.55 16.57 -34.71
N PHE A 17 -24.89 16.13 -35.96
CA PHE A 17 -24.68 14.73 -36.34
C PHE A 17 -23.22 14.32 -36.39
N ARG A 18 -22.31 15.27 -36.68
CA ARG A 18 -20.84 14.95 -36.68
C ARG A 18 -20.35 14.70 -35.27
N TYR A 19 -20.82 15.46 -34.30
CA TYR A 19 -20.49 15.24 -32.89
C TYR A 19 -21.04 13.90 -32.38
N ILE A 20 -22.26 13.54 -32.78
CA ILE A 20 -22.82 12.23 -32.44
C ILE A 20 -21.97 11.08 -33.04
N TYR A 21 -21.46 11.21 -34.28
CA TYR A 21 -20.53 10.23 -34.85
C TYR A 21 -19.28 10.07 -34.00
N LEU A 22 -18.66 11.18 -33.56
CA LEU A 22 -17.47 11.16 -32.70
C LEU A 22 -17.76 10.45 -31.39
N THR A 23 -18.86 10.78 -30.71
CA THR A 23 -19.25 10.19 -29.43
C THR A 23 -19.61 8.71 -29.55
N LEU A 24 -20.38 8.31 -30.56
CA LEU A 24 -20.70 6.91 -30.79
C LEU A 24 -19.43 6.09 -31.14
N SER A 25 -18.52 6.66 -31.93
CA SER A 25 -17.25 5.99 -32.24
C SER A 25 -16.42 5.77 -30.99
N LEU A 26 -16.41 6.73 -30.02
CA LEU A 26 -15.78 6.56 -28.73
C LEU A 26 -16.39 5.39 -27.95
N ILE A 27 -17.73 5.32 -27.86
CA ILE A 27 -18.45 4.24 -27.17
C ILE A 27 -18.12 2.87 -27.78
N PHE A 28 -18.18 2.77 -29.13
CA PHE A 28 -17.82 1.51 -29.80
C PHE A 28 -16.36 1.10 -29.56
N THR A 29 -15.45 2.08 -29.50
CA THR A 29 -14.03 1.80 -29.16
C THR A 29 -13.88 1.31 -27.72
N PHE A 30 -14.63 1.86 -26.77
CA PHE A 30 -14.67 1.37 -25.38
C PHE A 30 -15.17 -0.06 -25.32
N TRP A 31 -16.22 -0.42 -26.06
CA TRP A 31 -16.72 -1.79 -26.15
C TRP A 31 -15.65 -2.76 -26.68
N LEU A 32 -14.87 -2.36 -27.70
CA LEU A 32 -13.76 -3.19 -28.19
C LEU A 32 -12.68 -3.39 -27.13
N ILE A 33 -12.36 -2.34 -26.36
CA ILE A 33 -11.41 -2.43 -25.24
C ILE A 33 -11.93 -3.37 -24.14
N THR A 34 -13.22 -3.31 -23.81
CA THR A 34 -13.85 -4.22 -22.83
C THR A 34 -13.86 -5.67 -23.31
N ILE A 35 -14.15 -5.92 -24.59
CA ILE A 35 -14.06 -7.26 -25.18
C ILE A 35 -12.62 -7.78 -25.10
N PHE A 36 -11.64 -6.93 -25.40
CA PHE A 36 -10.22 -7.26 -25.24
C PHE A 36 -9.87 -7.58 -23.78
N GLU A 37 -10.35 -6.77 -22.80
CA GLU A 37 -10.14 -7.04 -21.36
C GLU A 37 -10.66 -8.42 -20.95
N ILE A 38 -11.91 -8.73 -21.33
CA ILE A 38 -12.55 -10.01 -21.01
C ILE A 38 -11.81 -11.17 -21.67
N TYR A 39 -11.49 -11.04 -22.97
CA TYR A 39 -10.72 -12.04 -23.70
C TYR A 39 -9.36 -12.30 -23.04
N SER A 40 -8.63 -11.24 -22.67
CA SER A 40 -7.32 -11.36 -22.03
C SER A 40 -7.41 -12.09 -20.70
N LYS A 41 -8.40 -11.77 -19.85
CA LYS A 41 -8.64 -12.48 -18.58
C LYS A 41 -8.94 -13.96 -18.79
N THR A 42 -9.82 -14.26 -19.72
CA THR A 42 -10.20 -15.66 -20.02
C THR A 42 -9.03 -16.44 -20.61
N ALA A 43 -8.26 -15.82 -21.51
CA ALA A 43 -7.06 -16.44 -22.11
C ALA A 43 -5.97 -16.70 -21.05
N SER A 44 -5.88 -15.87 -20.01
CA SER A 44 -4.98 -16.07 -18.86
C SER A 44 -5.51 -17.13 -17.87
N GLY A 45 -6.65 -17.76 -18.12
CA GLY A 45 -7.22 -18.80 -17.26
C GLY A 45 -8.03 -18.26 -16.07
N ILE A 46 -8.22 -16.95 -15.97
CA ILE A 46 -9.03 -16.32 -14.92
C ILE A 46 -10.50 -16.62 -15.20
N GLN A 47 -11.16 -17.30 -14.28
CA GLN A 47 -12.60 -17.57 -14.40
C GLN A 47 -13.41 -16.30 -14.12
N ILE A 48 -14.27 -15.95 -15.07
CA ILE A 48 -15.24 -14.88 -14.91
C ILE A 48 -16.58 -15.54 -14.55
N GLN A 49 -17.04 -15.28 -13.31
CA GLN A 49 -18.38 -15.71 -12.90
C GLN A 49 -19.41 -15.01 -13.77
N ASP A 50 -20.32 -15.77 -14.35
CA ASP A 50 -21.36 -15.28 -15.25
C ASP A 50 -20.84 -14.28 -16.32
N LEU A 51 -20.17 -14.84 -17.32
CA LEU A 51 -19.57 -14.08 -18.42
C LEU A 51 -20.59 -13.16 -19.11
N THR A 52 -21.83 -13.64 -19.29
CA THR A 52 -22.89 -12.90 -19.99
C THR A 52 -23.29 -11.65 -19.24
N THR A 53 -23.56 -11.76 -17.93
CA THR A 53 -23.90 -10.64 -17.06
C THR A 53 -22.73 -9.66 -16.96
N THR A 54 -21.50 -10.17 -16.76
CA THR A 54 -20.29 -9.35 -16.67
C THR A 54 -20.08 -8.52 -17.95
N LEU A 55 -20.15 -9.16 -19.12
CA LEU A 55 -19.99 -8.47 -20.41
C LEU A 55 -21.10 -7.42 -20.59
N SER A 56 -22.36 -7.79 -20.38
CA SER A 56 -23.50 -6.89 -20.56
C SER A 56 -23.40 -5.66 -19.67
N PHE A 57 -23.06 -5.83 -18.38
CA PHE A 57 -22.95 -4.74 -17.43
C PHE A 57 -21.75 -3.82 -17.73
N LYS A 58 -20.62 -4.37 -18.15
CA LYS A 58 -19.47 -3.59 -18.58
C LYS A 58 -19.78 -2.76 -19.83
N LEU A 59 -20.38 -3.36 -20.85
CA LEU A 59 -20.78 -2.64 -22.07
C LEU A 59 -21.77 -1.50 -21.76
N LEU A 60 -22.70 -1.73 -20.84
CA LEU A 60 -23.62 -0.71 -20.38
C LEU A 60 -22.92 0.44 -19.65
N ASN A 61 -21.95 0.15 -18.79
CA ASN A 61 -21.15 1.19 -18.13
C ASN A 61 -20.24 1.93 -19.10
N ASP A 62 -19.68 1.27 -20.11
CA ASP A 62 -18.92 1.91 -21.20
C ASP A 62 -19.77 2.89 -22.01
N PHE A 63 -21.00 2.48 -22.33
CA PHE A 63 -21.95 3.37 -23.00
C PHE A 63 -22.19 4.64 -22.19
N TRP A 64 -22.49 4.50 -20.90
CA TRP A 64 -22.72 5.63 -20.02
C TRP A 64 -21.49 6.52 -19.86
N THR A 65 -20.32 5.94 -19.70
CA THR A 65 -19.07 6.69 -19.59
C THR A 65 -18.79 7.45 -20.87
N GLY A 66 -18.94 6.85 -22.04
CA GLY A 66 -18.76 7.52 -23.33
C GLY A 66 -19.78 8.63 -23.55
N LEU A 67 -21.03 8.43 -23.11
CA LEU A 67 -22.07 9.46 -23.17
C LEU A 67 -21.76 10.66 -22.26
N ILE A 68 -21.34 10.41 -21.01
CA ILE A 68 -20.92 11.44 -20.06
C ILE A 68 -19.75 12.25 -20.63
N ILE A 69 -18.72 11.57 -21.17
CA ILE A 69 -17.58 12.22 -21.82
C ILE A 69 -18.06 13.06 -23.03
N GLY A 70 -18.93 12.50 -23.85
CA GLY A 70 -19.52 13.24 -24.96
C GLY A 70 -20.27 14.49 -24.50
N LEU A 71 -21.09 14.41 -23.45
CA LEU A 71 -21.78 15.57 -22.90
C LEU A 71 -20.82 16.60 -22.30
N LEU A 72 -19.76 16.15 -21.64
CA LEU A 72 -18.75 17.02 -21.03
C LEU A 72 -17.99 17.86 -22.08
N PHE A 73 -17.65 17.27 -23.23
CA PHE A 73 -16.92 17.97 -24.29
C PHE A 73 -17.83 18.67 -25.33
N LEU A 74 -19.14 18.51 -25.24
CA LEU A 74 -20.08 19.19 -26.13
C LEU A 74 -19.96 20.70 -26.09
N PRO A 75 -19.88 21.38 -24.93
CA PRO A 75 -19.73 22.84 -24.89
C PRO A 75 -18.43 23.30 -25.59
N LEU A 76 -17.33 22.55 -25.43
CA LEU A 76 -16.07 22.82 -26.10
C LEU A 76 -16.22 22.70 -27.62
N TYR A 77 -16.84 21.62 -28.11
CA TYR A 77 -17.13 21.45 -29.54
C TYR A 77 -17.97 22.63 -30.09
N LEU A 78 -19.05 23.00 -29.39
CA LEU A 78 -19.91 24.12 -29.79
C LEU A 78 -19.17 25.47 -29.83
N ALA A 79 -18.28 25.71 -28.87
CA ALA A 79 -17.46 26.93 -28.83
C ALA A 79 -16.57 27.06 -30.09
N PHE A 80 -15.95 25.97 -30.52
CA PHE A 80 -15.06 25.96 -31.70
C PHE A 80 -15.82 25.92 -33.03
N VAL A 81 -17.07 25.44 -33.09
CA VAL A 81 -17.91 25.49 -34.28
C VAL A 81 -18.07 26.93 -34.78
N PHE A 82 -18.05 27.93 -33.87
CA PHE A 82 -18.20 29.35 -34.21
C PHE A 82 -16.88 30.01 -34.64
N VAL A 83 -15.72 29.40 -34.35
CA VAL A 83 -14.43 30.05 -34.60
C VAL A 83 -13.86 29.70 -35.98
N LYS A 84 -13.75 28.44 -36.35
CA LYS A 84 -13.24 28.02 -37.67
C LYS A 84 -13.37 26.51 -37.88
N LYS A 85 -13.98 26.06 -38.98
CA LYS A 85 -13.91 24.65 -39.42
C LYS A 85 -12.56 24.43 -40.11
N PRO A 86 -11.88 23.29 -39.91
CA PRO A 86 -12.27 22.03 -39.26
C PRO A 86 -11.69 21.85 -37.84
N ILE A 87 -11.27 22.92 -37.16
CA ILE A 87 -10.57 22.83 -35.85
C ILE A 87 -11.44 22.15 -34.77
N ASP A 88 -12.77 22.39 -34.82
CA ASP A 88 -13.74 21.77 -33.93
C ASP A 88 -13.66 20.23 -33.91
N GLU A 89 -13.70 19.59 -35.09
CA GLU A 89 -13.63 18.14 -35.21
C GLU A 89 -12.25 17.59 -34.88
N ILE A 90 -11.18 18.26 -35.31
CA ILE A 90 -9.80 17.82 -35.07
C ILE A 90 -9.51 17.84 -33.57
N LEU A 91 -9.88 18.92 -32.88
CA LEU A 91 -9.65 19.03 -31.44
C LEU A 91 -10.34 17.89 -30.67
N ILE A 92 -11.64 17.64 -30.95
CA ILE A 92 -12.38 16.57 -30.28
C ILE A 92 -11.80 15.18 -30.65
N LYS A 93 -11.39 14.94 -31.88
CA LYS A 93 -10.73 13.70 -32.29
C LYS A 93 -9.44 13.48 -31.50
N VAL A 94 -8.60 14.50 -31.35
CA VAL A 94 -7.38 14.42 -30.55
C VAL A 94 -7.70 14.12 -29.08
N LEU A 95 -8.63 14.85 -28.47
CA LEU A 95 -9.04 14.62 -27.08
C LEU A 95 -9.60 13.22 -26.86
N PHE A 96 -10.45 12.72 -27.76
CA PHE A 96 -10.99 11.38 -27.65
C PHE A 96 -9.94 10.29 -27.89
N CYS A 97 -8.97 10.53 -28.78
CA CYS A 97 -7.81 9.64 -28.90
C CYS A 97 -6.98 9.57 -27.61
N LEU A 98 -6.74 10.68 -26.93
CA LEU A 98 -6.05 10.71 -25.63
C LEU A 98 -6.86 9.96 -24.56
N ILE A 99 -8.18 10.12 -24.53
CA ILE A 99 -9.07 9.39 -23.63
C ILE A 99 -9.03 7.87 -23.89
N ILE A 100 -9.01 7.45 -25.15
CA ILE A 100 -8.88 6.04 -25.55
C ILE A 100 -7.54 5.46 -25.07
N ILE A 101 -6.45 6.21 -25.27
CA ILE A 101 -5.14 5.83 -24.76
C ILE A 101 -5.17 5.67 -23.24
N GLY A 102 -5.74 6.64 -22.51
CA GLY A 102 -5.90 6.58 -21.08
C GLY A 102 -6.77 5.40 -20.61
N GLN A 103 -7.92 5.18 -21.25
CA GLN A 103 -8.78 4.03 -20.95
C GLN A 103 -8.04 2.70 -21.14
N PHE A 104 -7.28 2.55 -22.23
CA PHE A 104 -6.52 1.34 -22.48
C PHE A 104 -5.38 1.16 -21.47
N ALA A 105 -4.68 2.23 -21.08
CA ALA A 105 -3.67 2.19 -20.03
C ALA A 105 -4.26 1.70 -18.70
N LEU A 106 -5.43 2.22 -18.30
CA LEU A 106 -6.14 1.79 -17.10
C LEU A 106 -6.59 0.33 -17.17
N VAL A 107 -7.02 -0.13 -18.35
CA VAL A 107 -7.36 -1.54 -18.57
C VAL A 107 -6.11 -2.42 -18.46
N LYS A 108 -4.99 -2.03 -19.08
CA LYS A 108 -3.71 -2.74 -18.94
C LYS A 108 -3.27 -2.84 -17.49
N TYR A 109 -3.29 -1.74 -16.75
CA TYR A 109 -3.03 -1.73 -15.31
C TYR A 109 -3.93 -2.74 -14.58
N SER A 110 -5.25 -2.70 -14.85
CA SER A 110 -6.20 -3.62 -14.22
C SER A 110 -6.01 -5.08 -14.62
N LEU A 111 -5.47 -5.37 -15.81
CA LEU A 111 -5.12 -6.74 -16.23
C LEU A 111 -3.89 -7.27 -15.50
N THR A 112 -2.91 -6.41 -15.23
CA THR A 112 -1.67 -6.77 -14.53
C THR A 112 -1.91 -6.90 -13.03
N THR A 113 -2.56 -5.89 -12.40
CA THR A 113 -2.71 -5.82 -10.94
C THR A 113 -4.03 -6.39 -10.41
N LEU A 114 -4.97 -6.76 -11.29
CA LEU A 114 -6.35 -7.20 -11.00
C LEU A 114 -7.19 -6.20 -10.19
N ILE A 115 -6.73 -4.97 -10.04
CA ILE A 115 -7.44 -3.86 -9.39
C ILE A 115 -7.61 -2.68 -10.35
N ASN A 116 -8.57 -1.80 -10.06
CA ASN A 116 -8.72 -0.56 -10.80
C ASN A 116 -7.78 0.49 -10.23
N LEU A 117 -7.07 1.22 -11.09
CA LEU A 117 -6.30 2.39 -10.70
C LEU A 117 -7.27 3.52 -10.33
N GLY A 118 -7.03 4.18 -9.21
CA GLY A 118 -7.85 5.27 -8.70
C GLY A 118 -7.00 6.42 -8.17
N ALA A 119 -7.41 7.00 -7.05
CA ALA A 119 -6.72 8.08 -6.38
C ALA A 119 -5.36 7.69 -5.80
N ASP A 120 -5.05 6.40 -5.73
CA ASP A 120 -3.75 5.88 -5.31
C ASP A 120 -2.58 6.45 -6.13
N ILE A 121 -2.79 6.74 -7.42
CA ILE A 121 -1.77 7.40 -8.26
C ILE A 121 -1.27 8.73 -7.66
N LEU A 122 -2.12 9.43 -6.92
CA LEU A 122 -1.77 10.70 -6.26
C LEU A 122 -0.86 10.50 -5.02
N GLY A 123 -0.73 9.27 -4.56
CA GLY A 123 0.07 8.89 -3.40
C GLY A 123 1.47 8.41 -3.73
N TYR A 124 1.77 8.09 -4.99
CA TYR A 124 3.07 7.58 -5.41
C TYR A 124 3.98 8.70 -5.92
N SER A 125 5.28 8.59 -5.62
CA SER A 125 6.30 9.41 -6.28
C SER A 125 6.50 8.98 -7.73
N MET A 126 7.11 9.83 -8.56
CA MET A 126 7.45 9.45 -9.94
C MET A 126 8.43 8.28 -9.98
N ASP A 127 9.35 8.19 -9.01
CA ASP A 127 10.33 7.12 -8.89
C ASP A 127 9.66 5.80 -8.50
N ASP A 128 8.72 5.81 -7.55
CA ASP A 128 7.94 4.61 -7.18
C ASP A 128 7.10 4.12 -8.38
N MET A 129 6.49 5.04 -9.15
CA MET A 129 5.75 4.68 -10.36
C MET A 129 6.65 4.07 -11.43
N TYR A 130 7.82 4.67 -11.68
CA TYR A 130 8.80 4.15 -12.62
C TYR A 130 9.30 2.75 -12.22
N THR A 131 9.65 2.58 -10.94
CA THR A 131 10.08 1.30 -10.37
C THR A 131 8.99 0.23 -10.54
N THR A 132 7.73 0.56 -10.22
CA THR A 132 6.61 -0.38 -10.33
C THR A 132 6.37 -0.81 -11.80
N VAL A 133 6.41 0.12 -12.74
CA VAL A 133 6.21 -0.19 -14.17
C VAL A 133 7.35 -1.03 -14.72
N THR A 134 8.59 -0.69 -14.40
CA THR A 134 9.77 -1.44 -14.89
C THR A 134 9.90 -2.81 -14.26
N ALA A 135 9.43 -2.99 -13.03
CA ALA A 135 9.38 -4.29 -12.35
C ALA A 135 8.31 -5.22 -12.95
N SER A 136 7.13 -4.68 -13.27
CA SER A 136 5.95 -5.49 -13.61
C SER A 136 5.84 -5.86 -15.09
N GLU A 137 6.44 -5.10 -16.01
CA GLU A 137 6.24 -5.29 -17.45
C GLU A 137 7.57 -5.35 -18.23
N SER A 138 7.68 -6.36 -19.08
CA SER A 138 8.71 -6.37 -20.13
C SER A 138 8.34 -5.36 -21.21
N LEU A 139 8.97 -4.18 -21.20
CA LEU A 139 8.72 -3.11 -22.17
C LEU A 139 9.24 -3.51 -23.56
N SER A 140 8.47 -4.29 -24.32
CA SER A 140 8.73 -4.56 -25.74
C SER A 140 8.00 -3.55 -26.63
N TYR A 141 8.48 -3.34 -27.85
CA TYR A 141 7.79 -2.47 -28.82
C TYR A 141 6.34 -2.92 -29.09
N LEU A 142 6.05 -4.22 -28.98
CA LEU A 142 4.72 -4.79 -29.13
C LEU A 142 3.75 -4.34 -28.01
N TYR A 143 4.29 -4.00 -26.84
CA TYR A 143 3.51 -3.47 -25.74
C TYR A 143 2.82 -2.14 -26.11
N PHE A 144 3.51 -1.29 -26.89
CA PHE A 144 3.01 0.03 -27.28
C PHE A 144 2.10 0.01 -28.52
N LEU A 145 2.07 -1.10 -29.26
CA LEU A 145 1.28 -1.20 -30.50
C LEU A 145 -0.22 -0.89 -30.30
N PRO A 146 -0.93 -1.42 -29.29
CA PRO A 146 -2.35 -1.12 -29.06
C PRO A 146 -2.61 0.38 -28.80
N PHE A 147 -1.68 1.09 -28.18
CA PHE A 147 -1.82 2.53 -27.90
C PHE A 147 -1.87 3.38 -29.17
N VAL A 148 -1.34 2.87 -30.27
CA VAL A 148 -1.42 3.49 -31.61
C VAL A 148 -2.60 2.95 -32.40
N LEU A 149 -2.84 1.64 -32.35
CA LEU A 149 -3.90 1.00 -33.14
C LEU A 149 -5.30 1.40 -32.70
N LEU A 150 -5.57 1.54 -31.39
CA LEU A 150 -6.90 1.88 -30.89
C LEU A 150 -7.37 3.28 -31.31
N PRO A 151 -6.56 4.35 -31.25
CA PRO A 151 -6.88 5.62 -31.88
C PRO A 151 -7.15 5.50 -33.39
N MET A 152 -6.37 4.71 -34.12
CA MET A 152 -6.62 4.47 -35.56
C MET A 152 -7.95 3.77 -35.80
N VAL A 153 -8.30 2.76 -34.98
CA VAL A 153 -9.60 2.07 -35.03
C VAL A 153 -10.73 3.05 -34.76
N TYR A 154 -10.60 3.92 -33.76
CA TYR A 154 -11.58 4.98 -33.48
C TYR A 154 -11.81 5.88 -34.70
N LEU A 155 -10.74 6.37 -35.34
CA LEU A 155 -10.82 7.19 -36.52
C LEU A 155 -11.44 6.44 -37.72
N GLY A 156 -11.15 5.14 -37.84
CA GLY A 156 -11.74 4.26 -38.84
C GLY A 156 -13.23 4.06 -38.64
N ILE A 157 -13.69 3.78 -37.40
CA ILE A 157 -15.10 3.68 -37.02
C ILE A 157 -15.83 4.99 -37.33
N ASN A 158 -15.22 6.13 -36.97
CA ASN A 158 -15.80 7.44 -37.23
C ASN A 158 -15.97 7.65 -38.76
N SER A 159 -14.97 7.32 -39.55
CA SER A 159 -15.02 7.42 -40.99
C SER A 159 -16.07 6.50 -41.59
N ALA A 160 -16.24 5.30 -41.06
CA ALA A 160 -17.27 4.36 -41.46
C ALA A 160 -18.69 4.90 -41.15
N PHE A 161 -18.91 5.45 -39.94
CA PHE A 161 -20.19 6.07 -39.63
C PHE A 161 -20.53 7.23 -40.57
N VAL A 162 -19.56 8.10 -40.84
CA VAL A 162 -19.75 9.22 -41.80
C VAL A 162 -20.10 8.71 -43.20
N ARG A 163 -19.50 7.59 -43.63
CA ARG A 163 -19.69 7.04 -44.99
C ARG A 163 -20.97 6.22 -45.15
N PHE A 164 -21.33 5.39 -44.17
CA PHE A 164 -22.36 4.37 -44.33
C PHE A 164 -23.69 4.68 -43.63
N THR A 165 -23.79 5.76 -42.83
CA THR A 165 -25.02 6.11 -42.14
C THR A 165 -25.61 7.43 -42.65
N THR A 166 -26.96 7.49 -42.64
CA THR A 166 -27.68 8.72 -42.97
C THR A 166 -27.79 9.64 -41.72
N LYS A 167 -27.89 10.94 -41.89
CA LYS A 167 -28.08 11.90 -40.80
C LYS A 167 -29.30 11.56 -39.94
N LYS A 168 -30.42 11.16 -40.56
CA LYS A 168 -31.63 10.74 -39.83
C LYS A 168 -31.40 9.44 -39.08
N GLY A 169 -30.70 8.48 -39.71
CA GLY A 169 -30.39 7.17 -39.10
C GLY A 169 -29.55 7.33 -37.82
N ILE A 170 -28.54 8.20 -37.81
CA ILE A 170 -27.67 8.36 -36.64
C ILE A 170 -28.40 8.98 -35.44
N TYR A 171 -29.30 9.96 -35.67
CA TYR A 171 -30.11 10.51 -34.59
C TYR A 171 -31.05 9.47 -34.00
N ILE A 172 -31.70 8.66 -34.85
CA ILE A 172 -32.59 7.59 -34.41
C ILE A 172 -31.78 6.55 -33.61
N THR A 173 -30.61 6.11 -34.12
CA THR A 173 -29.75 5.15 -33.43
C THR A 173 -29.30 5.67 -32.07
N ALA A 174 -28.84 6.93 -32.00
CA ALA A 174 -28.43 7.56 -30.74
C ALA A 174 -29.59 7.64 -29.74
N ALA A 175 -30.78 8.08 -30.20
CA ALA A 175 -31.95 8.15 -29.34
C ALA A 175 -32.41 6.79 -28.82
N VAL A 176 -32.44 5.76 -29.67
CA VAL A 176 -32.79 4.39 -29.30
C VAL A 176 -31.81 3.82 -28.30
N LEU A 177 -30.50 4.00 -28.52
CA LEU A 177 -29.48 3.56 -27.59
C LEU A 177 -29.61 4.23 -26.21
N VAL A 178 -29.83 5.55 -26.18
CA VAL A 178 -30.03 6.30 -24.93
C VAL A 178 -31.29 5.85 -24.21
N LEU A 179 -32.39 5.62 -24.91
CA LEU A 179 -33.66 5.17 -24.31
C LEU A 179 -33.55 3.75 -23.75
N ILE A 180 -33.00 2.81 -24.53
CA ILE A 180 -32.90 1.40 -24.11
C ILE A 180 -31.85 1.24 -23.01
N LEU A 181 -30.61 1.65 -23.26
CA LEU A 181 -29.51 1.46 -22.33
C LEU A 181 -29.64 2.40 -21.11
N GLY A 182 -30.27 3.58 -21.29
CA GLY A 182 -30.63 4.48 -20.20
C GLY A 182 -31.64 3.87 -19.25
N GLY A 183 -32.72 3.30 -19.81
CA GLY A 183 -33.73 2.59 -19.04
C GLY A 183 -33.14 1.41 -18.25
N LEU A 184 -32.33 0.59 -18.90
CA LEU A 184 -31.70 -0.57 -18.24
C LEU A 184 -30.89 -0.18 -17.00
N LYS A 185 -30.14 0.90 -17.03
CA LYS A 185 -29.34 1.35 -15.87
C LYS A 185 -30.19 1.79 -14.67
N LEU A 186 -31.36 2.35 -14.92
CA LEU A 186 -32.28 2.77 -13.87
C LEU A 186 -32.96 1.59 -13.16
N PHE A 187 -33.18 0.48 -13.89
CA PHE A 187 -33.90 -0.69 -13.38
C PHE A 187 -33.01 -1.80 -12.84
N ILE A 188 -31.68 -1.73 -13.06
CA ILE A 188 -30.73 -2.75 -12.62
C ILE A 188 -29.70 -2.11 -11.67
N PRO A 189 -29.92 -2.08 -10.34
CA PRO A 189 -29.04 -1.42 -9.37
C PRO A 189 -27.61 -2.00 -9.37
N ASP A 190 -27.45 -3.30 -9.56
CA ASP A 190 -26.16 -4.00 -9.47
C ASP A 190 -25.18 -3.65 -10.62
N VAL A 191 -25.66 -3.03 -11.70
CA VAL A 191 -24.80 -2.53 -12.80
C VAL A 191 -23.75 -1.54 -12.29
N SER A 192 -24.03 -0.82 -11.22
CA SER A 192 -23.13 0.21 -10.66
C SER A 192 -22.01 -0.37 -9.77
N ALA A 193 -21.97 -1.70 -9.55
CA ALA A 193 -20.91 -2.33 -8.78
C ALA A 193 -19.53 -2.08 -9.39
N SER A 194 -18.52 -1.88 -8.53
CA SER A 194 -17.15 -1.47 -8.92
C SER A 194 -16.50 -2.41 -9.95
N ASN A 195 -16.85 -3.69 -9.93
CA ASN A 195 -16.33 -4.70 -10.86
C ASN A 195 -16.77 -4.49 -12.31
N TYR A 196 -17.91 -3.83 -12.54
CA TYR A 196 -18.49 -3.58 -13.86
C TYR A 196 -18.25 -2.17 -14.37
N GLN A 197 -17.71 -1.27 -13.52
CA GLN A 197 -17.48 0.11 -13.91
C GLN A 197 -16.41 0.22 -15.01
N ASN A 198 -16.61 1.18 -15.91
CA ASN A 198 -15.59 1.60 -16.86
C ASN A 198 -14.37 2.15 -16.10
N LYS A 199 -13.16 1.82 -16.54
CA LYS A 199 -11.93 2.17 -15.81
C LYS A 199 -11.69 3.67 -15.72
N MET A 200 -12.02 4.43 -16.78
CA MET A 200 -11.90 5.89 -16.77
C MET A 200 -12.91 6.52 -15.81
N TYR A 201 -14.14 6.01 -15.78
CA TYR A 201 -15.14 6.46 -14.83
C TYR A 201 -14.73 6.19 -13.39
N PHE A 202 -14.24 4.96 -13.09
CA PHE A 202 -13.72 4.61 -11.77
C PHE A 202 -12.59 5.55 -11.37
N PHE A 203 -11.58 5.73 -12.24
CA PHE A 203 -10.43 6.60 -12.01
C PHE A 203 -10.85 8.02 -11.64
N THR A 204 -11.72 8.65 -12.46
CA THR A 204 -12.15 10.02 -12.23
C THR A 204 -13.04 10.16 -10.99
N SER A 205 -13.96 9.22 -10.77
CA SER A 205 -14.87 9.26 -9.62
C SER A 205 -14.13 9.02 -8.30
N ASP A 206 -13.11 8.19 -8.30
CA ASP A 206 -12.29 7.90 -7.11
C ASP A 206 -11.41 9.11 -6.74
N ILE A 207 -10.82 9.79 -7.74
CA ILE A 207 -10.09 11.05 -7.52
C ILE A 207 -11.02 12.14 -6.95
N ILE A 208 -12.23 12.27 -7.49
CA ILE A 208 -13.22 13.26 -6.97
C ILE A 208 -13.59 12.90 -5.53
N ARG A 209 -13.83 11.62 -5.23
CA ARG A 209 -14.11 11.15 -3.87
C ARG A 209 -12.96 11.50 -2.92
N PHE A 210 -11.71 11.23 -3.33
CA PHE A 210 -10.52 11.56 -2.56
C PHE A 210 -10.41 13.06 -2.26
N GLN A 211 -10.72 13.93 -3.24
CA GLN A 211 -10.71 15.38 -3.03
C GLN A 211 -11.82 15.83 -2.07
N ASN A 212 -12.99 15.21 -2.14
CA ASN A 212 -14.08 15.49 -1.20
C ASN A 212 -13.73 15.01 0.23
N ASP A 213 -13.13 13.84 0.38
CA ASP A 213 -12.64 13.34 1.66
C ASP A 213 -11.59 14.28 2.26
N LYS A 214 -10.73 14.86 1.42
CA LYS A 214 -9.75 15.85 1.84
C LYS A 214 -10.41 17.10 2.46
N SER A 215 -11.54 17.55 1.93
CA SER A 215 -12.31 18.68 2.47
C SER A 215 -12.91 18.36 3.86
N LEU A 216 -13.31 17.11 4.10
CA LEU A 216 -13.79 16.66 5.41
C LEU A 216 -12.70 16.63 6.48
N THR A 217 -11.43 16.52 6.06
CA THR A 217 -10.25 16.45 6.94
C THR A 217 -9.48 17.77 7.01
N ASP A 218 -10.11 18.89 6.61
CA ASP A 218 -9.54 20.22 6.78
C ASP A 218 -9.34 20.50 8.28
N THR A 219 -8.09 20.75 8.66
CA THR A 219 -7.66 20.75 10.06
C THR A 219 -8.01 22.04 10.79
N ASP A 220 -8.40 23.12 10.12
CA ASP A 220 -8.59 24.42 10.76
C ASP A 220 -9.73 24.39 11.79
N ASN A 221 -10.73 23.52 11.57
CA ASN A 221 -11.89 23.37 12.43
C ASN A 221 -11.92 22.06 13.24
N LEU A 222 -10.80 21.27 13.26
CA LEU A 222 -10.75 20.02 14.02
C LEU A 222 -10.26 20.26 15.46
N PHE A 223 -11.17 20.10 16.42
CA PHE A 223 -10.87 20.16 17.86
C PHE A 223 -11.37 18.90 18.55
N TYR A 224 -10.56 18.37 19.45
CA TYR A 224 -10.94 17.29 20.35
C TYR A 224 -10.85 17.76 21.80
N LYS A 225 -11.75 17.27 22.65
CA LYS A 225 -11.75 17.60 24.10
C LYS A 225 -10.41 17.30 24.77
N LYS A 226 -9.74 16.21 24.32
CA LYS A 226 -8.36 15.90 24.70
C LYS A 226 -7.44 16.37 23.58
N GLU A 227 -6.43 17.16 23.93
CA GLU A 227 -5.42 17.62 22.97
C GLU A 227 -4.64 16.45 22.34
N TYR A 228 -4.39 15.39 23.11
CA TYR A 228 -3.76 14.12 22.70
C TYR A 228 -4.74 12.96 22.92
N PRO A 229 -5.65 12.70 21.96
CA PRO A 229 -6.75 11.76 22.16
C PRO A 229 -6.33 10.31 22.39
N LEU A 230 -5.17 9.90 21.82
CA LEU A 230 -4.63 8.54 21.98
C LEU A 230 -3.93 8.32 23.31
N VAL A 231 -3.57 9.39 24.05
CA VAL A 231 -2.87 9.23 25.33
C VAL A 231 -3.79 8.60 26.36
N GLN A 232 -3.45 7.37 26.76
CA GLN A 232 -4.17 6.56 27.73
C GLN A 232 -3.20 6.00 28.78
N PRO A 233 -3.68 5.64 29.98
CA PRO A 233 -2.88 4.92 30.96
C PRO A 233 -2.41 3.57 30.39
N PHE A 234 -1.17 3.19 30.65
CA PHE A 234 -0.64 1.87 30.24
C PHE A 234 -1.46 0.72 30.85
N SER A 235 -1.99 0.89 32.06
CA SER A 235 -2.85 -0.09 32.73
C SER A 235 -4.12 -0.46 31.97
N SER A 236 -4.49 0.32 30.93
CA SER A 236 -5.62 0.00 30.05
C SER A 236 -5.29 -1.08 29.00
N THR A 237 -3.99 -1.46 28.85
CA THR A 237 -3.55 -2.49 27.90
C THR A 237 -3.26 -3.79 28.65
N PRO A 238 -4.13 -4.81 28.56
CA PRO A 238 -3.97 -6.06 29.30
C PRO A 238 -2.81 -6.90 28.76
N ASP A 239 -2.18 -7.68 29.63
CA ASP A 239 -1.26 -8.75 29.23
C ASP A 239 -2.06 -9.98 28.77
N VAL A 240 -2.33 -10.06 27.47
CA VAL A 240 -3.07 -11.19 26.88
C VAL A 240 -2.17 -12.36 26.49
N LEU A 241 -0.85 -12.16 26.44
CA LEU A 241 0.11 -13.20 26.02
C LEU A 241 0.71 -13.95 27.21
N GLY A 242 0.93 -13.32 28.35
CA GLY A 242 1.55 -13.93 29.54
C GLY A 242 0.96 -15.27 29.96
N PRO A 243 -0.36 -15.51 29.92
CA PRO A 243 -0.96 -16.80 30.26
C PRO A 243 -0.48 -17.98 29.40
N PHE A 244 0.07 -17.71 28.22
CA PHE A 244 0.51 -18.74 27.27
C PHE A 244 2.02 -19.04 27.34
N PHE A 245 2.81 -18.26 28.10
CA PHE A 245 4.26 -18.37 28.11
C PHE A 245 4.82 -18.86 29.44
N ASP A 246 5.84 -19.69 29.41
CA ASP A 246 6.76 -19.89 30.50
C ASP A 246 7.73 -18.71 30.54
N ILE A 247 7.78 -18.01 31.68
CA ILE A 247 8.55 -16.78 31.83
C ILE A 247 9.95 -17.13 32.32
N HIS A 248 10.97 -16.74 31.56
CA HIS A 248 12.37 -16.86 31.93
C HIS A 248 12.85 -15.59 32.66
N GLU A 249 13.98 -15.65 33.34
CA GLU A 249 14.54 -14.46 33.99
C GLU A 249 15.11 -13.44 32.97
N GLU A 250 15.67 -13.95 31.88
CA GLU A 250 16.27 -13.14 30.83
C GLU A 250 15.22 -12.63 29.86
N LYS A 251 15.36 -11.37 29.46
CA LYS A 251 14.50 -10.77 28.43
C LYS A 251 14.60 -11.57 27.12
N PRO A 252 13.48 -11.94 26.49
CA PRO A 252 13.52 -12.74 25.27
C PRO A 252 14.00 -11.93 24.05
N ASN A 253 14.66 -12.61 23.13
CA ASN A 253 14.83 -12.08 21.78
C ASN A 253 13.50 -12.11 21.03
N ILE A 254 13.33 -11.17 20.10
CA ILE A 254 12.13 -11.05 19.26
C ILE A 254 12.57 -11.09 17.81
N VAL A 255 12.04 -12.05 17.06
CA VAL A 255 12.23 -12.14 15.61
C VAL A 255 10.87 -11.93 14.96
N MET A 256 10.73 -10.83 14.21
CA MET A 256 9.49 -10.48 13.51
C MET A 256 9.71 -10.69 12.01
N ILE A 257 8.97 -11.62 11.41
CA ILE A 257 9.02 -11.92 9.98
C ILE A 257 7.75 -11.36 9.34
N ILE A 258 7.92 -10.33 8.52
CA ILE A 258 6.87 -9.70 7.72
C ILE A 258 6.99 -10.29 6.32
N VAL A 259 5.99 -11.07 5.93
CA VAL A 259 6.03 -11.82 4.66
C VAL A 259 5.26 -11.04 3.59
N GLU A 260 5.96 -10.61 2.55
CA GLU A 260 5.39 -9.92 1.40
C GLU A 260 4.23 -10.72 0.80
N GLY A 261 3.07 -10.07 0.68
CA GLY A 261 1.90 -10.61 0.00
C GLY A 261 1.28 -11.87 0.62
N LEU A 262 1.55 -12.21 1.88
CA LEU A 262 1.02 -13.41 2.50
C LEU A 262 -0.40 -13.21 3.02
N GLY A 263 -1.40 -13.47 2.17
CA GLY A 263 -2.80 -13.53 2.58
C GLY A 263 -3.15 -14.84 3.30
N SER A 264 -4.13 -14.78 4.22
CA SER A 264 -4.65 -15.97 4.91
C SER A 264 -5.26 -16.99 3.96
N GLU A 265 -5.65 -16.60 2.74
CA GLU A 265 -6.19 -17.49 1.71
C GLU A 265 -5.22 -18.60 1.26
N PHE A 266 -3.91 -18.43 1.52
CA PHE A 266 -2.89 -19.44 1.21
C PHE A 266 -2.64 -20.40 2.37
N ILE A 267 -3.18 -20.15 3.56
CA ILE A 267 -2.87 -20.86 4.80
C ILE A 267 -3.96 -21.88 5.16
N GLY A 268 -3.53 -23.03 5.67
CA GLY A 268 -4.42 -24.06 6.22
C GLY A 268 -5.35 -24.66 5.19
N GLN A 269 -6.67 -24.59 5.43
CA GLN A 269 -7.71 -25.13 4.56
C GLN A 269 -8.42 -24.07 3.73
N ASN A 270 -7.83 -22.86 3.60
CA ASN A 270 -8.42 -21.76 2.86
C ASN A 270 -8.33 -21.95 1.33
N THR A 271 -8.74 -20.95 0.58
CA THR A 271 -9.00 -21.03 -0.89
C THR A 271 -7.83 -21.58 -1.69
N TYR A 272 -6.61 -21.08 -1.46
CA TYR A 272 -5.39 -21.42 -2.20
C TYR A 272 -4.44 -22.32 -1.39
N ARG A 273 -5.00 -23.25 -0.63
CA ARG A 273 -4.25 -24.18 0.26
C ARG A 273 -3.24 -25.06 -0.47
N GLY A 274 -2.25 -25.54 0.29
CA GLY A 274 -1.27 -26.54 -0.17
C GLY A 274 0.05 -25.99 -0.68
N PHE A 275 0.19 -24.65 -0.75
CA PHE A 275 1.41 -23.99 -1.23
C PHE A 275 2.26 -23.36 -0.12
N THR A 276 1.86 -23.55 1.14
CA THR A 276 2.58 -23.07 2.34
C THR A 276 2.69 -24.17 3.39
N PRO A 277 3.26 -25.36 3.06
CA PRO A 277 3.19 -26.53 3.95
C PRO A 277 3.94 -26.36 5.27
N PHE A 278 4.98 -25.54 5.33
CA PHE A 278 5.68 -25.27 6.59
C PHE A 278 4.82 -24.39 7.51
N LEU A 279 4.29 -23.28 6.99
CA LEU A 279 3.42 -22.38 7.76
C LEU A 279 2.16 -23.12 8.24
N ASP A 280 1.58 -24.00 7.41
CA ASP A 280 0.46 -24.86 7.83
C ASP A 280 0.86 -25.77 9.02
N SER A 281 2.08 -26.32 9.00
CA SER A 281 2.60 -27.14 10.10
C SER A 281 2.88 -26.35 11.38
N MET A 282 2.94 -25.02 11.31
CA MET A 282 3.16 -24.14 12.45
C MET A 282 1.87 -23.76 13.18
N ILE A 283 0.70 -23.87 12.55
CA ILE A 283 -0.60 -23.57 13.17
C ILE A 283 -0.76 -24.30 14.52
N PRO A 284 -0.63 -25.64 14.60
CA PRO A 284 -0.80 -26.38 15.85
C PRO A 284 0.35 -26.20 16.86
N LYS A 285 1.35 -25.38 16.56
CA LYS A 285 2.53 -25.12 17.42
C LYS A 285 2.60 -23.67 17.90
N SER A 286 1.70 -22.82 17.46
CA SER A 286 1.73 -21.36 17.67
C SER A 286 0.48 -20.88 18.39
N LEU A 287 0.54 -19.67 18.89
CA LEU A 287 -0.68 -18.86 19.05
C LEU A 287 -1.00 -18.34 17.66
N TYR A 288 -2.17 -18.70 17.13
CA TYR A 288 -2.56 -18.43 15.77
C TYR A 288 -3.89 -17.65 15.70
N TRP A 289 -3.90 -16.48 15.08
CA TRP A 289 -5.12 -15.72 14.81
C TRP A 289 -5.61 -16.01 13.39
N GLU A 290 -6.77 -16.70 13.31
CA GLU A 290 -7.37 -17.05 12.03
C GLU A 290 -7.93 -15.80 11.30
N ASN A 291 -8.52 -14.87 12.06
CA ASN A 291 -9.19 -13.66 11.55
C ASN A 291 -8.35 -12.41 11.83
N PHE A 292 -7.10 -12.44 11.37
CA PHE A 292 -6.17 -11.34 11.55
C PHE A 292 -6.14 -10.42 10.32
N ILE A 293 -6.02 -9.11 10.56
CA ILE A 293 -6.18 -8.10 9.53
C ILE A 293 -4.93 -7.22 9.42
N SER A 294 -4.47 -7.06 8.20
CA SER A 294 -3.60 -5.95 7.83
C SER A 294 -4.40 -4.65 7.84
N ASN A 295 -3.88 -3.59 8.48
CA ASN A 295 -4.53 -2.29 8.50
C ASN A 295 -4.45 -1.56 7.16
N ALA A 296 -3.53 -1.96 6.27
CA ALA A 296 -3.40 -1.42 4.93
C ALA A 296 -3.39 -2.53 3.88
N GLY A 297 -3.92 -2.24 2.69
CA GLY A 297 -3.96 -3.19 1.57
C GLY A 297 -2.69 -3.19 0.71
N ARG A 298 -1.60 -2.61 1.18
CA ARG A 298 -0.29 -2.49 0.52
C ARG A 298 0.83 -2.38 1.55
N THR A 299 2.06 -2.68 1.14
CA THR A 299 3.28 -2.72 1.97
C THR A 299 3.56 -1.44 2.75
N PHE A 300 3.30 -0.25 2.18
CA PHE A 300 3.59 1.05 2.82
C PHE A 300 2.99 1.23 4.23
N GLY A 301 1.92 0.49 4.54
CA GLY A 301 1.20 0.65 5.81
C GLY A 301 1.66 -0.30 6.90
N VAL A 302 2.40 -1.38 6.60
CA VAL A 302 2.70 -2.43 7.59
C VAL A 302 3.65 -1.94 8.69
N VAL A 303 4.72 -1.23 8.31
CA VAL A 303 5.76 -0.80 9.27
C VAL A 303 5.18 0.10 10.38
N PRO A 304 4.47 1.22 10.08
CA PRO A 304 3.89 2.04 11.14
C PRO A 304 2.74 1.36 11.88
N SER A 305 1.95 0.52 11.23
CA SER A 305 0.84 -0.18 11.88
C SER A 305 1.33 -1.26 12.83
N LEU A 306 2.19 -2.16 12.37
CA LEU A 306 2.67 -3.32 13.12
C LEU A 306 3.64 -2.93 14.22
N LEU A 307 4.58 -2.03 13.92
CA LEU A 307 5.65 -1.63 14.85
C LEU A 307 5.26 -0.45 15.75
N GLY A 308 4.21 0.29 15.44
CA GLY A 308 3.86 1.49 16.18
C GLY A 308 2.42 1.57 16.65
N SER A 309 1.52 0.77 16.10
CA SER A 309 0.07 0.97 16.29
C SER A 309 -0.33 2.43 16.00
N LEU A 310 0.14 2.96 14.86
CA LEU A 310 0.05 4.37 14.49
C LEU A 310 -1.09 4.64 13.50
N PRO A 311 -1.63 5.86 13.46
CA PRO A 311 -2.59 6.29 12.44
C PRO A 311 -1.97 6.28 11.05
N TYR A 312 -2.78 6.48 10.00
CA TYR A 312 -2.30 6.38 8.62
C TYR A 312 -1.69 7.65 8.06
N GLY A 313 -2.18 8.82 8.47
CA GLY A 313 -1.96 10.03 7.69
C GLY A 313 -2.87 10.10 6.45
N GLU A 314 -2.65 11.08 5.60
CA GLU A 314 -3.48 11.30 4.39
C GLU A 314 -3.13 10.33 3.26
N LYS A 315 -1.85 10.09 3.02
CA LYS A 315 -1.34 9.22 1.94
C LYS A 315 -0.55 8.01 2.44
N GLY A 316 -0.52 7.80 3.73
CA GLY A 316 0.32 6.85 4.45
C GLY A 316 1.16 7.58 5.49
N PHE A 317 1.42 6.93 6.64
CA PHE A 317 2.17 7.54 7.75
C PHE A 317 3.59 7.93 7.32
N LEU A 318 4.23 7.08 6.52
CA LEU A 318 5.60 7.29 6.04
C LEU A 318 5.74 8.45 5.05
N GLU A 319 4.62 8.92 4.47
CA GLU A 319 4.60 10.08 3.56
C GLU A 319 4.51 11.41 4.30
N LEU A 320 4.33 11.39 5.62
CA LEU A 320 4.27 12.60 6.42
C LEU A 320 5.66 13.22 6.57
N ASN A 321 5.74 14.53 6.39
CA ASN A 321 6.98 15.29 6.53
C ASN A 321 6.71 16.64 7.21
N PRO A 322 7.21 16.86 8.45
CA PRO A 322 7.93 15.87 9.28
C PRO A 322 7.02 14.75 9.78
N LEU A 323 7.62 13.63 10.19
CA LEU A 323 6.90 12.57 10.88
C LEU A 323 6.34 13.11 12.20
N PRO A 324 5.07 12.84 12.54
CA PRO A 324 4.52 13.21 13.84
C PRO A 324 5.31 12.59 15.00
N SER A 325 5.36 13.27 16.13
CA SER A 325 5.95 12.73 17.36
C SER A 325 5.22 11.44 17.76
N HIS A 326 5.96 10.34 17.89
CA HIS A 326 5.40 9.02 18.20
C HIS A 326 6.42 8.11 18.88
N THR A 327 5.93 7.02 19.44
CA THR A 327 6.73 5.89 19.93
C THR A 327 6.43 4.65 19.10
N SER A 328 7.39 3.73 19.03
CA SER A 328 7.22 2.45 18.35
C SER A 328 7.84 1.31 19.15
N LEU A 329 7.60 0.07 18.73
CA LEU A 329 8.28 -1.11 19.28
C LEU A 329 9.80 -0.93 19.27
N ILE A 330 10.36 -0.35 18.21
CA ILE A 330 11.81 -0.10 18.09
C ILE A 330 12.29 0.82 19.20
N SER A 331 11.70 2.02 19.33
CA SER A 331 12.13 3.02 20.32
C SER A 331 11.91 2.55 21.76
N ILE A 332 10.82 1.84 22.04
CA ILE A 332 10.53 1.27 23.37
C ILE A 332 11.53 0.18 23.74
N LEU A 333 11.81 -0.76 22.85
CA LEU A 333 12.75 -1.85 23.12
C LEU A 333 14.19 -1.33 23.19
N LYS A 334 14.57 -0.38 22.34
CA LYS A 334 15.88 0.28 22.42
C LYS A 334 16.09 0.96 23.77
N ALA A 335 15.11 1.69 24.27
CA ALA A 335 15.15 2.29 25.62
C ALA A 335 15.31 1.24 26.74
N ASN A 336 14.98 -0.01 26.44
CA ASN A 336 15.11 -1.16 27.33
C ASN A 336 16.33 -2.03 26.99
N GLN A 337 17.33 -1.49 26.29
CA GLN A 337 18.64 -2.11 25.99
C GLN A 337 18.58 -3.26 24.97
N TYR A 338 17.51 -3.36 24.16
CA TYR A 338 17.50 -4.24 23.02
C TYR A 338 18.40 -3.71 21.90
N THR A 339 19.13 -4.59 21.25
CA THR A 339 19.78 -4.29 19.97
C THR A 339 18.73 -4.45 18.86
N THR A 340 18.51 -3.43 18.06
CA THR A 340 17.43 -3.41 17.07
C THR A 340 17.97 -3.45 15.64
N SER A 341 17.41 -4.31 14.80
CA SER A 341 17.84 -4.48 13.41
C SER A 341 16.68 -4.70 12.47
N TYR A 342 16.82 -4.19 11.26
CA TYR A 342 15.90 -4.40 10.15
C TYR A 342 16.65 -5.01 8.98
N TYR A 343 16.07 -6.04 8.36
CA TYR A 343 16.62 -6.78 7.22
C TYR A 343 15.61 -6.78 6.08
N SER A 344 16.04 -6.40 4.88
CA SER A 344 15.24 -6.40 3.67
C SER A 344 16.12 -6.64 2.45
N GLY A 345 15.59 -7.25 1.41
CA GLY A 345 16.32 -7.50 0.16
C GLY A 345 16.32 -6.33 -0.79
N ASP A 346 15.40 -5.37 -0.61
CA ASP A 346 15.19 -4.16 -1.41
C ASP A 346 15.91 -2.94 -0.82
N GLU A 347 15.75 -1.80 -1.46
CA GLU A 347 16.17 -0.51 -0.91
C GLU A 347 15.22 -0.06 0.18
N SER A 348 15.76 0.29 1.36
CA SER A 348 14.98 0.79 2.48
C SER A 348 14.38 2.18 2.25
N SER A 349 14.86 2.90 1.23
CA SER A 349 14.29 4.16 0.73
C SER A 349 12.92 3.97 0.07
N PHE A 350 12.69 2.81 -0.55
CA PHE A 350 11.38 2.50 -1.15
C PHE A 350 10.27 2.57 -0.09
N ASP A 351 9.17 3.23 -0.42
CA ASP A 351 8.08 3.56 0.52
C ASP A 351 8.55 4.30 1.78
N ARG A 352 9.75 4.93 1.75
CA ARG A 352 10.32 5.73 2.85
C ARG A 352 10.44 4.98 4.17
N LYS A 353 10.58 3.67 4.16
CA LYS A 353 10.75 2.83 5.35
C LYS A 353 11.91 3.31 6.22
N ILE A 354 13.01 3.69 5.59
CA ILE A 354 14.21 4.18 6.28
C ILE A 354 13.91 5.37 7.21
N ASN A 355 13.05 6.31 6.81
CA ASN A 355 12.73 7.49 7.62
C ASN A 355 12.10 7.10 8.97
N PHE A 356 11.19 6.13 8.96
CA PHE A 356 10.57 5.62 10.18
C PHE A 356 11.57 4.86 11.06
N LEU A 357 12.39 4.02 10.44
CA LEU A 357 13.39 3.21 11.15
C LEU A 357 14.41 4.12 11.85
N GLU A 358 14.91 5.12 11.16
CA GLU A 358 15.88 6.09 11.70
C GLU A 358 15.25 7.01 12.77
N TYR A 359 14.03 7.51 12.52
CA TYR A 359 13.29 8.31 13.50
C TYR A 359 13.17 7.57 14.84
N ASN A 360 12.88 6.26 14.82
CA ASN A 360 12.77 5.43 16.00
C ASN A 360 14.11 4.93 16.54
N GLY A 361 15.23 5.36 15.94
CA GLY A 361 16.58 5.11 16.43
C GLY A 361 17.04 3.66 16.26
N ILE A 362 16.64 2.97 15.20
CA ILE A 362 17.10 1.60 14.92
C ILE A 362 18.63 1.53 14.88
N ASP A 363 19.22 0.45 15.40
CA ASP A 363 20.68 0.32 15.44
C ASP A 363 21.27 -0.13 14.10
N ASN A 364 20.59 -1.02 13.40
CA ASN A 364 21.10 -1.57 12.15
C ASN A 364 19.99 -1.66 11.11
N VAL A 365 20.24 -1.12 9.93
CA VAL A 365 19.42 -1.32 8.73
C VAL A 365 20.28 -2.06 7.70
N ILE A 366 19.90 -3.27 7.38
CA ILE A 366 20.56 -4.14 6.39
C ILE A 366 19.62 -4.28 5.20
N ASP A 367 19.82 -3.45 4.21
CA ASP A 367 19.10 -3.42 2.95
C ASP A 367 19.99 -3.90 1.79
N VAL A 368 19.52 -3.77 0.55
CA VAL A 368 20.23 -4.22 -0.66
C VAL A 368 21.68 -3.74 -0.75
N ASN A 369 22.02 -2.62 -0.11
CA ASN A 369 23.35 -2.01 -0.16
C ASN A 369 24.31 -2.57 0.89
N LYS A 370 23.81 -3.37 1.86
CA LYS A 370 24.61 -3.84 3.02
C LYS A 370 24.75 -5.35 3.15
N PHE A 371 24.48 -6.12 2.09
CA PHE A 371 24.66 -7.58 2.12
C PHE A 371 26.14 -8.01 2.10
N GLY A 372 26.97 -7.33 1.33
CA GLY A 372 28.39 -7.67 1.14
C GLY A 372 28.60 -8.84 0.16
N SER A 373 29.80 -9.39 0.15
CA SER A 373 30.17 -10.52 -0.72
C SER A 373 29.56 -11.84 -0.25
N GLY A 374 29.31 -12.77 -1.18
CA GLY A 374 28.79 -14.11 -0.86
C GLY A 374 27.26 -14.22 -0.82
N PHE A 375 26.55 -13.17 -1.21
CA PHE A 375 25.11 -13.15 -1.39
C PHE A 375 24.77 -12.86 -2.85
N THR A 376 23.67 -13.44 -3.35
CA THR A 376 23.29 -13.37 -4.78
C THR A 376 21.96 -12.65 -4.93
N LYS A 377 21.95 -11.54 -5.68
CA LYS A 377 20.72 -10.84 -6.07
C LYS A 377 19.90 -11.66 -7.07
N THR A 378 18.61 -11.42 -7.13
CA THR A 378 17.77 -11.87 -8.24
C THR A 378 18.30 -11.32 -9.56
N LYS A 379 18.13 -12.06 -10.64
CA LYS A 379 18.55 -11.61 -11.97
C LYS A 379 17.73 -10.39 -12.39
N GLU A 380 18.37 -9.49 -13.10
CA GLU A 380 17.66 -8.37 -13.74
C GLU A 380 16.69 -8.90 -14.81
N ASN A 381 15.52 -8.30 -14.87
CA ASN A 381 14.57 -8.54 -15.94
C ASN A 381 15.05 -7.94 -17.26
N SER A 382 14.29 -8.12 -18.36
CA SER A 382 14.62 -7.56 -19.68
C SER A 382 14.75 -6.03 -19.73
N GLY A 383 14.25 -5.32 -18.71
CA GLY A 383 14.38 -3.87 -18.52
C GLY A 383 15.57 -3.46 -17.67
N GLY A 384 16.43 -4.40 -17.22
CA GLY A 384 17.58 -4.11 -16.36
C GLY A 384 17.21 -3.88 -14.89
N PHE A 385 16.02 -4.31 -14.45
CA PHE A 385 15.54 -4.11 -13.10
C PHE A 385 15.61 -5.40 -12.27
N SER A 386 16.06 -5.29 -11.02
CA SER A 386 15.99 -6.32 -9.98
C SER A 386 15.58 -5.69 -8.66
N TRP A 387 14.66 -6.29 -7.95
CA TRP A 387 14.29 -5.87 -6.59
C TRP A 387 15.43 -6.02 -5.58
N GLY A 388 16.39 -6.90 -5.84
CA GLY A 388 17.54 -7.11 -4.97
C GLY A 388 17.70 -8.57 -4.51
N TYR A 389 17.81 -8.80 -3.20
CA TYR A 389 18.09 -10.13 -2.67
C TYR A 389 16.81 -10.91 -2.37
N PRO A 390 16.71 -12.19 -2.79
CA PRO A 390 15.57 -13.05 -2.53
C PRO A 390 15.53 -13.52 -1.08
N ASP A 391 14.38 -14.03 -0.62
CA ASP A 391 14.10 -14.40 0.77
C ASP A 391 15.16 -15.30 1.40
N ALA A 392 15.63 -16.33 0.68
CA ALA A 392 16.67 -17.23 1.21
C ALA A 392 17.98 -16.48 1.52
N GLU A 393 18.35 -15.48 0.72
CA GLU A 393 19.54 -14.67 0.96
C GLU A 393 19.32 -13.68 2.10
N ILE A 394 18.10 -13.10 2.24
CA ILE A 394 17.74 -12.25 3.38
C ILE A 394 17.90 -13.04 4.68
N PHE A 395 17.33 -14.25 4.77
CA PHE A 395 17.44 -15.10 5.94
C PHE A 395 18.88 -15.57 6.20
N LYS A 396 19.64 -15.89 5.16
CA LYS A 396 21.07 -16.24 5.27
C LYS A 396 21.87 -15.07 5.82
N LYS A 397 21.63 -13.84 5.34
CA LYS A 397 22.27 -12.62 5.84
C LYS A 397 21.90 -12.39 7.29
N THR A 398 20.63 -12.49 7.66
CA THR A 398 20.19 -12.37 9.05
C THR A 398 20.94 -13.36 9.95
N LEU A 399 20.98 -14.65 9.60
CA LEU A 399 21.67 -15.66 10.40
C LEU A 399 23.18 -15.39 10.54
N SER A 400 23.84 -14.88 9.49
CA SER A 400 25.26 -14.53 9.55
C SER A 400 25.53 -13.38 10.51
N ASP A 401 24.65 -12.38 10.55
CA ASP A 401 24.81 -11.19 11.36
C ASP A 401 24.46 -11.41 12.85
N LEU A 402 23.76 -12.51 13.17
CA LEU A 402 23.47 -12.87 14.56
C LEU A 402 24.72 -13.30 15.34
N ASN A 403 25.81 -13.70 14.67
CA ASN A 403 27.02 -14.16 15.33
C ASN A 403 27.70 -12.99 16.06
N GLY A 404 27.80 -13.08 17.39
CA GLY A 404 28.38 -12.05 18.23
C GLY A 404 27.47 -10.83 18.49
N LYS A 405 26.22 -10.85 18.05
CA LYS A 405 25.26 -9.79 18.28
C LYS A 405 24.75 -9.82 19.71
N LYS A 406 24.73 -8.64 20.35
CA LYS A 406 24.32 -8.49 21.75
C LYS A 406 22.82 -8.79 21.92
N GLU A 407 22.49 -9.53 22.96
CA GLU A 407 21.13 -9.81 23.43
C GLU A 407 20.74 -8.88 24.62
N PRO A 408 19.44 -8.63 24.87
CA PRO A 408 18.31 -9.05 24.04
C PRO A 408 18.25 -8.25 22.72
N ARG A 409 17.60 -8.79 21.71
CA ARG A 409 17.48 -8.12 20.40
C ARG A 409 16.09 -8.19 19.79
N LEU A 410 15.80 -7.21 18.94
CA LEU A 410 14.68 -7.18 18.02
C LEU A 410 15.23 -7.27 16.60
N ASP A 411 14.95 -8.35 15.90
CA ASP A 411 15.30 -8.55 14.50
C ASP A 411 14.01 -8.54 13.67
N ILE A 412 13.85 -7.51 12.84
CA ILE A 412 12.71 -7.34 11.93
C ILE A 412 13.17 -7.76 10.54
N ILE A 413 12.54 -8.75 9.96
CA ILE A 413 12.90 -9.33 8.67
C ILE A 413 11.70 -9.14 7.74
N MET A 414 11.90 -8.44 6.64
CA MET A 414 10.88 -8.27 5.60
C MET A 414 11.29 -9.06 4.37
N THR A 415 10.43 -10.00 3.92
CA THR A 415 10.66 -10.78 2.71
C THR A 415 10.30 -9.97 1.46
N LEU A 416 10.71 -10.46 0.30
CA LEU A 416 10.61 -9.71 -0.96
C LEU A 416 10.12 -10.55 -2.14
N SER A 417 10.37 -11.86 -2.12
CA SER A 417 10.26 -12.70 -3.32
C SER A 417 8.84 -12.80 -3.89
N ASN A 418 7.82 -12.65 -3.04
CA ASN A 418 6.41 -12.66 -3.47
C ASN A 418 5.98 -11.37 -4.21
N HIS A 419 6.92 -10.47 -4.50
CA HIS A 419 6.66 -9.30 -5.33
C HIS A 419 6.79 -9.64 -6.82
N GLU A 420 5.99 -8.99 -7.68
CA GLU A 420 6.13 -9.10 -9.14
C GLU A 420 7.55 -8.70 -9.58
N PRO A 421 8.15 -9.37 -10.53
CA PRO A 421 7.64 -10.38 -11.46
C PRO A 421 7.74 -11.84 -10.94
N PHE A 422 7.78 -12.08 -9.64
CA PHE A 422 7.88 -13.42 -9.02
C PHE A 422 9.13 -14.17 -9.49
N ASP A 423 10.27 -13.50 -9.47
CA ASP A 423 11.54 -14.10 -9.86
C ASP A 423 12.40 -14.44 -8.62
N PHE A 424 12.93 -15.67 -8.61
CA PHE A 424 13.70 -16.19 -7.49
C PHE A 424 14.57 -17.37 -7.93
N PRO A 425 15.60 -17.72 -7.16
CA PRO A 425 16.51 -18.81 -7.53
C PRO A 425 15.80 -20.15 -7.66
N SER A 426 16.20 -20.93 -8.66
CA SER A 426 15.65 -22.28 -8.92
C SER A 426 14.14 -22.32 -9.20
N LYS A 427 13.56 -21.25 -9.73
CA LYS A 427 12.12 -21.12 -10.05
C LYS A 427 11.55 -22.35 -10.76
N ASN A 428 12.29 -22.92 -11.74
CA ASN A 428 11.83 -24.10 -12.47
C ASN A 428 11.62 -25.36 -11.59
N VAL A 429 12.35 -25.49 -10.48
CA VAL A 429 12.15 -26.58 -9.53
C VAL A 429 10.81 -26.41 -8.81
N TYR A 430 10.49 -25.19 -8.42
CA TYR A 430 9.25 -24.88 -7.70
C TYR A 430 8.03 -24.92 -8.63
N LEU A 431 8.17 -24.51 -9.90
CA LEU A 431 7.12 -24.70 -10.91
C LEU A 431 6.73 -26.18 -11.07
N LYS A 432 7.73 -27.10 -11.09
CA LYS A 432 7.47 -28.55 -11.10
C LYS A 432 6.82 -29.05 -9.81
N LYS A 433 7.18 -28.46 -8.65
CA LYS A 433 6.52 -28.80 -7.37
C LYS A 433 5.04 -28.38 -7.40
N VAL A 434 4.70 -27.23 -7.95
CA VAL A 434 3.29 -26.81 -8.14
C VAL A 434 2.53 -27.85 -8.97
N ASP A 435 3.09 -28.30 -10.10
CA ASP A 435 2.46 -29.36 -10.92
C ASP A 435 2.26 -30.66 -10.13
N SER A 436 3.27 -31.05 -9.34
CA SER A 436 3.22 -32.24 -8.49
C SER A 436 2.09 -32.15 -7.45
N ILE A 437 1.99 -31.01 -6.75
CA ILE A 437 0.95 -30.75 -5.75
C ILE A 437 -0.44 -30.77 -6.41
N ALA A 438 -0.58 -30.11 -7.57
CA ALA A 438 -1.82 -30.04 -8.31
C ALA A 438 -2.31 -31.43 -8.80
N ASN A 439 -1.39 -32.29 -9.20
CA ASN A 439 -1.71 -33.64 -9.64
C ASN A 439 -2.00 -34.61 -8.49
N ALA A 440 -1.31 -34.44 -7.35
CA ALA A 440 -1.49 -35.30 -6.18
C ALA A 440 -2.75 -34.99 -5.37
N ASN A 441 -3.25 -33.74 -5.43
CA ASN A 441 -4.37 -33.26 -4.61
C ASN A 441 -5.54 -32.77 -5.47
N PRO A 442 -6.48 -33.62 -5.84
CA PRO A 442 -7.66 -33.20 -6.65
C PRO A 442 -8.57 -32.21 -5.92
N ASN A 443 -8.43 -32.06 -4.60
CA ASN A 443 -9.29 -31.23 -3.73
C ASN A 443 -8.58 -29.94 -3.24
N LEU A 444 -7.77 -29.29 -4.08
CA LEU A 444 -7.08 -28.03 -3.70
C LEU A 444 -8.01 -26.83 -3.51
N GLY A 445 -9.30 -26.93 -3.83
CA GLY A 445 -10.23 -25.81 -3.73
C GLY A 445 -10.19 -24.85 -4.91
N ILE A 446 -9.24 -25.01 -5.82
CA ILE A 446 -9.06 -24.23 -7.05
C ILE A 446 -9.00 -25.13 -8.26
N ASN A 447 -9.42 -24.63 -9.42
CA ASN A 447 -9.42 -25.40 -10.65
C ASN A 447 -8.05 -25.38 -11.35
N LYS A 448 -7.85 -26.31 -12.30
CA LYS A 448 -6.59 -26.43 -13.05
C LYS A 448 -6.24 -25.17 -13.87
N GLY A 449 -7.25 -24.41 -14.32
CA GLY A 449 -7.04 -23.16 -15.04
C GLY A 449 -6.43 -22.09 -14.16
N GLU A 450 -6.95 -21.92 -12.94
CA GLU A 450 -6.41 -20.98 -11.95
C GLU A 450 -5.01 -21.39 -11.50
N ILE A 451 -4.76 -22.70 -11.27
CA ILE A 451 -3.41 -23.18 -10.95
C ILE A 451 -2.44 -22.81 -12.07
N LYS A 452 -2.83 -22.95 -13.32
CA LYS A 452 -2.00 -22.59 -14.47
C LYS A 452 -1.78 -21.07 -14.56
N ALA A 453 -2.84 -20.28 -14.33
CA ALA A 453 -2.79 -18.82 -14.40
C ALA A 453 -1.87 -18.21 -13.31
N TYR A 454 -1.91 -18.77 -12.10
CA TYR A 454 -1.16 -18.28 -10.94
C TYR A 454 0.05 -19.15 -10.58
N LYS A 455 0.54 -19.95 -11.53
CA LYS A 455 1.60 -20.94 -11.26
C LYS A 455 2.87 -20.32 -10.70
N ASP A 456 3.27 -19.18 -11.21
CA ASP A 456 4.46 -18.44 -10.76
C ASP A 456 4.28 -17.95 -9.32
N ILE A 457 3.09 -17.49 -8.96
CA ILE A 457 2.72 -17.07 -7.61
C ILE A 457 2.83 -18.26 -6.65
N PHE A 458 2.21 -19.40 -6.97
CA PHE A 458 2.27 -20.59 -6.11
C PHE A 458 3.67 -21.14 -5.98
N ALA A 459 4.48 -21.07 -7.04
CA ALA A 459 5.89 -21.46 -7.00
C ALA A 459 6.69 -20.52 -6.07
N CYS A 460 6.40 -19.22 -6.10
CA CYS A 460 7.05 -18.24 -5.24
C CYS A 460 6.65 -18.42 -3.76
N LEU A 461 5.37 -18.66 -3.48
CA LEU A 461 4.88 -18.96 -2.13
C LEU A 461 5.57 -20.20 -1.55
N LEU A 462 5.71 -21.28 -2.34
CA LEU A 462 6.45 -22.48 -1.94
C LEU A 462 7.94 -22.17 -1.66
N TYR A 463 8.54 -21.26 -2.43
CA TYR A 463 9.93 -20.83 -2.20
C TYR A 463 10.05 -20.03 -0.90
N THR A 464 9.18 -19.07 -0.67
CA THR A 464 9.14 -18.26 0.55
C THR A 464 8.88 -19.12 1.79
N ASP A 465 7.89 -20.02 1.74
CA ASP A 465 7.59 -20.98 2.81
C ASP A 465 8.81 -21.87 3.15
N ASN A 466 9.49 -22.37 2.11
CA ASN A 466 10.71 -23.16 2.30
C ASN A 466 11.87 -22.32 2.85
N SER A 467 11.97 -21.06 2.48
CA SER A 467 12.99 -20.15 2.99
C SER A 467 12.78 -19.84 4.47
N ILE A 468 11.54 -19.61 4.89
CA ILE A 468 11.16 -19.46 6.31
C ILE A 468 11.45 -20.75 7.07
N LYS A 469 11.09 -21.93 6.52
CA LYS A 469 11.41 -23.23 7.11
C LYS A 469 12.91 -23.38 7.39
N ASN A 470 13.75 -23.14 6.38
CA ASN A 470 15.19 -23.28 6.49
C ASN A 470 15.79 -22.30 7.51
N PHE A 471 15.28 -21.08 7.56
CA PHE A 471 15.65 -20.10 8.56
C PHE A 471 15.30 -20.58 9.97
N MET A 472 14.08 -20.99 10.22
CA MET A 472 13.61 -21.47 11.51
C MET A 472 14.39 -22.72 11.98
N GLN A 473 14.66 -23.66 11.07
CA GLN A 473 15.46 -24.85 11.38
C GLN A 473 16.92 -24.52 11.69
N SER A 474 17.49 -23.53 11.03
CA SER A 474 18.87 -23.08 11.29
C SER A 474 18.94 -22.29 12.58
N TYR A 475 17.95 -21.41 12.83
CA TYR A 475 17.86 -20.68 14.09
C TYR A 475 17.64 -21.60 15.29
N ALA A 476 16.88 -22.70 15.13
CA ALA A 476 16.63 -23.66 16.18
C ALA A 476 17.91 -24.39 16.69
N LYS A 477 19.02 -24.36 15.93
CA LYS A 477 20.32 -24.88 16.35
C LYS A 477 21.12 -23.91 17.22
N ARG A 478 20.68 -22.70 17.37
CA ARG A 478 21.39 -21.64 18.11
C ARG A 478 20.98 -21.66 19.59
N PRO A 479 21.90 -21.34 20.51
CA PRO A 479 21.59 -21.37 21.94
C PRO A 479 20.49 -20.44 22.37
N GLU A 480 20.37 -19.27 21.73
CA GLU A 480 19.37 -18.26 22.02
C GLU A 480 17.93 -18.64 21.56
N TYR A 481 17.78 -19.67 20.73
CA TYR A 481 16.47 -20.14 20.27
C TYR A 481 15.48 -20.38 21.40
N LYS A 482 15.93 -21.00 22.49
CA LYS A 482 15.10 -21.34 23.66
C LYS A 482 14.48 -20.11 24.35
N ASN A 483 15.06 -18.92 24.15
CA ASN A 483 14.60 -17.64 24.71
C ASN A 483 14.24 -16.64 23.60
N THR A 484 13.60 -17.12 22.53
CA THR A 484 13.22 -16.28 21.37
C THR A 484 11.73 -16.40 21.07
N ILE A 485 11.10 -15.27 20.82
CA ILE A 485 9.71 -15.16 20.34
C ILE A 485 9.74 -14.84 18.85
N PHE A 486 9.09 -15.66 18.04
CA PHE A 486 8.93 -15.48 16.61
C PHE A 486 7.51 -14.98 16.34
N ILE A 487 7.39 -13.88 15.60
CA ILE A 487 6.12 -13.29 15.14
C ILE A 487 6.15 -13.35 13.62
N ILE A 488 5.20 -14.04 13.00
CA ILE A 488 5.13 -14.17 11.54
C ILE A 488 3.77 -13.69 11.07
N THR A 489 3.73 -12.73 10.14
CA THR A 489 2.50 -12.21 9.55
C THR A 489 2.73 -11.78 8.11
N GLY A 490 1.65 -11.67 7.32
CA GLY A 490 1.69 -11.00 6.03
C GLY A 490 1.64 -9.48 6.20
N ASP A 491 2.27 -8.74 5.30
CA ASP A 491 2.11 -7.28 5.24
C ASP A 491 0.74 -6.88 4.68
N HIS A 492 0.27 -7.55 3.66
CA HIS A 492 -1.06 -7.50 3.07
C HIS A 492 -1.33 -8.79 2.27
N ARG A 493 -2.52 -8.91 1.72
CA ARG A 493 -2.84 -9.97 0.77
C ARG A 493 -2.13 -9.75 -0.57
N LEU A 494 -1.67 -10.84 -1.21
CA LEU A 494 -1.09 -10.77 -2.56
C LEU A 494 -2.11 -10.21 -3.57
N ILE A 495 -1.70 -9.18 -4.32
CA ILE A 495 -2.61 -8.41 -5.14
C ILE A 495 -2.94 -9.10 -6.47
N PRO A 496 -1.96 -9.63 -7.23
CA PRO A 496 -2.22 -10.20 -8.56
C PRO A 496 -2.82 -11.61 -8.51
N ILE A 497 -3.83 -11.80 -7.66
CA ILE A 497 -4.66 -13.00 -7.59
C ILE A 497 -6.11 -12.61 -7.33
N ASN A 498 -7.08 -13.36 -7.85
CA ASN A 498 -8.49 -13.02 -7.73
C ASN A 498 -8.93 -12.82 -6.27
N GLN A 499 -9.63 -11.73 -6.03
CA GLN A 499 -10.24 -11.44 -4.74
C GLN A 499 -11.60 -12.12 -4.63
N LYS A 500 -11.79 -12.93 -3.58
CA LYS A 500 -13.07 -13.54 -3.26
C LYS A 500 -14.11 -12.48 -2.90
N ASP A 501 -13.72 -11.54 -2.04
CA ASP A 501 -14.54 -10.46 -1.53
C ASP A 501 -13.71 -9.23 -1.13
N LYS A 502 -14.38 -8.19 -0.62
CA LYS A 502 -13.71 -6.93 -0.23
C LYS A 502 -12.87 -7.06 1.05
N LEU A 503 -13.19 -8.00 1.95
CA LEU A 503 -12.48 -8.21 3.21
C LEU A 503 -11.16 -8.96 3.01
N CYS A 504 -11.11 -9.89 2.06
CA CYS A 504 -9.94 -10.74 1.84
C CYS A 504 -8.66 -9.96 1.51
N ARG A 505 -8.79 -8.73 0.97
CA ARG A 505 -7.66 -7.82 0.73
C ARG A 505 -6.80 -7.58 1.96
N PHE A 506 -7.43 -7.54 3.12
CA PHE A 506 -6.80 -7.22 4.40
C PHE A 506 -6.56 -8.45 5.26
N HIS A 507 -7.04 -9.62 4.85
CA HIS A 507 -6.96 -10.84 5.62
C HIS A 507 -5.60 -11.49 5.49
N VAL A 508 -4.78 -11.43 6.56
CA VAL A 508 -3.44 -12.00 6.66
C VAL A 508 -3.34 -12.91 7.87
N PRO A 509 -2.42 -13.89 7.94
CA PRO A 509 -2.25 -14.71 9.13
C PRO A 509 -1.40 -13.98 10.19
N LEU A 510 -1.58 -14.34 11.47
CA LEU A 510 -0.65 -14.00 12.53
C LEU A 510 -0.28 -15.27 13.30
N TYR A 511 1.02 -15.54 13.40
CA TYR A 511 1.62 -16.56 14.24
C TYR A 511 2.48 -15.91 15.31
N ILE A 512 2.33 -16.32 16.56
CA ILE A 512 3.29 -16.08 17.62
C ILE A 512 3.79 -17.45 18.09
N TYR A 513 5.04 -17.75 17.80
CA TYR A 513 5.69 -19.01 18.14
C TYR A 513 6.89 -18.78 19.06
N SER A 514 7.08 -19.66 20.00
CA SER A 514 8.27 -19.70 20.85
C SER A 514 8.44 -21.09 21.46
N PRO A 515 9.68 -21.56 21.71
CA PRO A 515 9.91 -22.70 22.59
C PRO A 515 9.39 -22.50 24.02
N MET A 516 9.16 -21.24 24.44
CA MET A 516 8.60 -20.89 25.76
C MET A 516 7.07 -20.99 25.82
N LEU A 517 6.39 -21.39 24.74
CA LEU A 517 4.93 -21.56 24.79
C LEU A 517 4.55 -22.78 25.61
N LYS A 518 3.72 -22.58 26.64
CA LYS A 518 3.09 -23.65 27.43
C LYS A 518 2.14 -24.49 26.59
N LYS A 519 1.43 -23.84 25.69
CA LYS A 519 0.46 -24.46 24.78
C LYS A 519 0.23 -23.59 23.54
N ALA A 520 0.01 -24.25 22.42
CA ALA A 520 -0.51 -23.62 21.23
C ALA A 520 -2.02 -23.39 21.33
N GLU A 521 -2.54 -22.36 20.65
CA GLU A 521 -3.97 -22.04 20.66
C GLU A 521 -4.33 -21.26 19.40
N SER A 522 -5.55 -21.48 18.86
CA SER A 522 -6.10 -20.72 17.76
C SER A 522 -7.25 -19.81 18.19
N PHE A 523 -7.27 -18.59 17.65
CA PHE A 523 -8.25 -17.55 17.99
C PHE A 523 -9.02 -17.13 16.74
N LYS A 524 -10.35 -17.03 16.86
CA LYS A 524 -11.26 -16.57 15.80
C LYS A 524 -11.77 -15.14 16.01
N SER A 525 -11.36 -14.50 17.09
CA SER A 525 -11.61 -13.08 17.30
C SER A 525 -10.83 -12.25 16.29
N ILE A 526 -11.42 -11.13 15.84
CA ILE A 526 -10.77 -10.20 14.93
C ILE A 526 -9.70 -9.42 15.69
N SER A 527 -8.51 -9.38 15.13
CA SER A 527 -7.39 -8.52 15.54
C SER A 527 -6.65 -8.02 14.32
N SER A 528 -5.78 -7.01 14.48
CA SER A 528 -5.08 -6.37 13.37
C SER A 528 -3.61 -6.11 13.69
N HIS A 529 -2.84 -5.62 12.72
CA HIS A 529 -1.46 -5.18 12.95
C HIS A 529 -1.34 -4.18 14.10
N TRP A 530 -2.32 -3.29 14.29
CA TRP A 530 -2.32 -2.33 15.40
C TRP A 530 -2.30 -2.97 16.78
N ASP A 531 -2.71 -4.23 16.90
CA ASP A 531 -2.83 -4.94 18.18
C ASP A 531 -1.52 -5.61 18.63
N VAL A 532 -0.56 -5.81 17.70
CA VAL A 532 0.65 -6.61 17.98
C VAL A 532 1.60 -5.87 18.93
N THR A 533 1.99 -4.65 18.62
CA THR A 533 2.89 -3.85 19.48
C THR A 533 2.33 -3.63 20.88
N PRO A 534 1.05 -3.22 21.08
CA PRO A 534 0.45 -3.13 22.42
C PRO A 534 0.55 -4.41 23.22
N SER A 535 0.19 -5.54 22.62
CA SER A 535 0.20 -6.84 23.31
C SER A 535 1.60 -7.31 23.66
N LEU A 536 2.55 -7.14 22.74
CA LEU A 536 3.94 -7.54 22.97
C LEU A 536 4.59 -6.68 24.06
N ILE A 537 4.39 -5.37 24.04
CA ILE A 537 4.92 -4.47 25.08
C ILE A 537 4.25 -4.73 26.42
N SER A 538 2.93 -4.94 26.45
CA SER A 538 2.24 -5.29 27.69
C SER A 538 2.78 -6.60 28.29
N PHE A 539 2.96 -7.63 27.46
CA PHE A 539 3.57 -8.89 27.87
C PHE A 539 4.97 -8.69 28.47
N LEU A 540 5.83 -7.95 27.75
CA LEU A 540 7.22 -7.75 28.19
C LEU A 540 7.28 -6.91 29.48
N MET A 541 6.47 -5.87 29.63
CA MET A 541 6.47 -5.01 30.80
C MET A 541 5.87 -5.69 32.06
N ASN A 542 4.92 -6.58 31.89
CA ASN A 542 4.31 -7.30 33.03
C ASN A 542 5.19 -8.46 33.50
N ASN A 543 5.97 -9.09 32.61
CA ASN A 543 6.68 -10.31 32.92
C ASN A 543 8.20 -10.15 33.01
N TYR A 544 8.77 -9.04 32.50
CA TYR A 544 10.22 -8.79 32.52
C TYR A 544 10.55 -7.40 33.10
N LYS A 545 11.77 -7.20 33.52
CA LYS A 545 12.25 -5.92 34.10
C LYS A 545 12.51 -4.89 32.98
N LEU A 546 11.44 -4.27 32.46
CA LEU A 546 11.51 -3.13 31.54
C LEU A 546 11.24 -1.80 32.27
N ASN A 547 11.71 -0.71 31.67
CA ASN A 547 11.36 0.64 32.11
C ASN A 547 9.85 0.84 31.99
N LYS A 548 9.19 1.14 33.08
CA LYS A 548 7.73 1.27 33.11
C LYS A 548 7.28 2.44 32.25
N MET A 549 6.30 2.19 31.43
CA MET A 549 5.52 3.22 30.74
C MET A 549 4.30 3.55 31.60
N GLU A 550 4.06 4.84 31.83
CA GLU A 550 2.85 5.30 32.52
C GLU A 550 1.69 5.48 31.54
N LYS A 551 1.99 5.81 30.31
CA LYS A 551 1.00 6.14 29.26
C LYS A 551 1.35 5.49 27.94
N THR A 552 0.33 5.26 27.12
CA THR A 552 0.43 4.74 25.75
C THR A 552 -0.25 5.69 24.78
N THR A 553 0.07 5.53 23.48
CA THR A 553 -0.48 6.35 22.38
C THR A 553 -0.90 5.50 21.19
N TRP A 554 -1.31 4.27 21.45
CA TRP A 554 -1.62 3.29 20.41
C TRP A 554 -3.04 3.45 19.87
N MET A 555 -3.22 3.11 18.59
CA MET A 555 -4.53 3.08 17.94
C MET A 555 -5.42 1.94 18.45
N SER A 556 -4.82 0.92 19.09
CA SER A 556 -5.52 -0.23 19.65
C SER A 556 -5.03 -0.58 21.06
N GLN A 557 -5.80 -1.41 21.78
CA GLN A 557 -5.47 -1.86 23.12
C GLN A 557 -4.81 -3.26 23.15
N GLY A 558 -4.70 -3.94 22.01
CA GLY A 558 -4.04 -5.23 21.88
C GLY A 558 -4.89 -6.34 21.29
N LEU A 559 -4.25 -7.50 21.10
CA LEU A 559 -4.82 -8.70 20.51
C LEU A 559 -6.01 -9.24 21.34
N ASP A 560 -7.04 -9.67 20.65
CA ASP A 560 -8.13 -10.40 21.27
C ASP A 560 -7.84 -11.92 21.23
N THR A 561 -7.80 -12.57 22.40
CA THR A 561 -7.48 -13.99 22.54
C THR A 561 -8.72 -14.87 22.76
N VAL A 562 -9.88 -14.45 22.27
CA VAL A 562 -11.11 -15.25 22.34
C VAL A 562 -11.12 -16.26 21.19
N LYS A 563 -11.39 -17.53 21.53
CA LYS A 563 -11.44 -18.64 20.57
C LYS A 563 -12.62 -18.59 19.61
N LYS A 564 -13.73 -18.01 20.05
CA LYS A 564 -14.94 -17.85 19.22
C LYS A 564 -14.87 -16.57 18.42
N PHE A 565 -15.54 -16.55 17.28
CA PHE A 565 -15.70 -15.35 16.49
C PHE A 565 -16.33 -14.22 17.32
N ARG A 566 -15.64 -13.10 17.38
CA ARG A 566 -16.13 -11.79 17.83
C ARG A 566 -15.22 -10.67 17.32
N ASN A 567 -15.70 -9.46 17.38
CA ASN A 567 -14.90 -8.26 17.19
C ASN A 567 -15.18 -7.24 18.29
N ILE A 568 -14.13 -6.77 18.95
CA ILE A 568 -14.16 -5.68 19.95
C ILE A 568 -13.53 -4.39 19.41
N HIS A 569 -12.94 -4.41 18.22
CA HIS A 569 -12.21 -3.32 17.61
C HIS A 569 -13.05 -2.52 16.61
N GLN A 570 -12.65 -1.30 16.38
CA GLN A 570 -13.13 -0.45 15.29
C GLN A 570 -11.92 -0.14 14.40
N ILE A 571 -11.89 -0.71 13.19
CA ILE A 571 -10.71 -0.73 12.35
C ILE A 571 -11.00 -0.04 11.02
N PRO A 572 -10.71 1.27 10.89
CA PRO A 572 -10.62 1.88 9.56
C PRO A 572 -9.46 1.21 8.79
N LEU A 573 -9.66 0.98 7.51
CA LEU A 573 -8.71 0.28 6.67
C LEU A 573 -8.29 1.17 5.50
N MET A 574 -6.98 1.27 5.28
CA MET A 574 -6.43 2.03 4.16
C MET A 574 -6.15 1.08 2.99
N ARG A 575 -6.97 1.12 1.96
CA ARG A 575 -6.88 0.22 0.81
C ARG A 575 -5.59 0.43 0.02
N TYR A 576 -5.26 1.68 -0.25
CA TYR A 576 -4.04 2.18 -0.89
C TYR A 576 -3.79 3.63 -0.44
N LYS A 577 -2.66 4.21 -0.79
CA LYS A 577 -2.28 5.58 -0.39
C LYS A 577 -3.43 6.57 -0.72
N GLY A 578 -3.94 7.24 0.30
CA GLY A 578 -5.03 8.20 0.17
C GLY A 578 -6.46 7.65 0.26
N SER A 579 -6.67 6.36 0.46
CA SER A 579 -8.01 5.76 0.46
C SER A 579 -8.32 5.01 1.76
N ILE A 580 -9.06 5.65 2.67
CA ILE A 580 -9.64 5.03 3.87
C ILE A 580 -11.15 4.88 3.63
N ASN A 581 -11.53 3.88 2.83
CA ASN A 581 -12.91 3.66 2.38
C ASN A 581 -13.53 2.38 2.93
N ASP A 582 -12.75 1.60 3.67
CA ASP A 582 -13.19 0.37 4.31
C ASP A 582 -13.13 0.52 5.82
N TYR A 583 -14.11 -0.04 6.54
CA TYR A 583 -14.21 0.07 7.98
C TYR A 583 -14.85 -1.15 8.60
N ILE A 584 -14.15 -1.79 9.52
CA ILE A 584 -14.72 -2.87 10.34
C ILE A 584 -15.26 -2.28 11.64
N TYR A 585 -16.54 -2.46 11.86
CA TYR A 585 -17.27 -1.99 13.02
C TYR A 585 -18.13 -3.12 13.57
N LYS A 586 -17.80 -3.63 14.76
CA LYS A 586 -18.39 -4.87 15.28
C LYS A 586 -18.23 -6.00 14.25
N ASP A 587 -19.29 -6.71 13.95
CA ASP A 587 -19.35 -7.79 12.95
C ASP A 587 -19.79 -7.30 11.54
N TYR A 588 -19.51 -6.02 11.21
CA TYR A 588 -19.86 -5.43 9.93
C TYR A 588 -18.63 -4.85 9.23
N LEU A 589 -18.62 -4.97 7.90
CA LEU A 589 -17.71 -4.27 7.00
C LEU A 589 -18.49 -3.22 6.23
N TYR A 590 -18.12 -1.97 6.38
CA TYR A 590 -18.48 -0.89 5.47
C TYR A 590 -17.43 -0.79 4.36
N SER A 591 -17.83 -0.74 3.11
CA SER A 591 -16.91 -0.60 1.98
C SER A 591 -17.58 0.15 0.83
N ASP A 592 -17.04 1.30 0.44
CA ASP A 592 -17.52 2.14 -0.68
C ASP A 592 -19.02 2.50 -0.64
N GLY A 593 -19.58 2.72 0.56
CA GLY A 593 -21.01 3.03 0.71
C GLY A 593 -21.93 1.80 0.71
N GLU A 594 -21.37 0.61 0.78
CA GLU A 594 -22.09 -0.66 0.93
C GLU A 594 -21.81 -1.27 2.32
N LEU A 595 -22.76 -2.05 2.83
CA LEU A 595 -22.65 -2.70 4.13
C LEU A 595 -22.68 -4.22 3.97
N PHE A 596 -21.77 -4.87 4.68
CA PHE A 596 -21.65 -6.33 4.70
C PHE A 596 -21.61 -6.82 6.15
N LYS A 597 -22.24 -7.95 6.41
CA LYS A 597 -22.07 -8.70 7.67
C LYS A 597 -20.89 -9.65 7.53
N ILE A 598 -19.99 -9.65 8.52
CA ILE A 598 -18.88 -10.58 8.62
C ILE A 598 -19.39 -11.82 9.39
N ASN A 599 -19.31 -12.98 8.76
CA ASN A 599 -19.74 -14.24 9.35
C ASN A 599 -18.60 -14.91 10.16
N ALA A 600 -18.94 -15.94 10.94
CA ALA A 600 -17.98 -16.63 11.81
C ALA A 600 -16.84 -17.35 11.06
N ASN A 601 -17.03 -17.67 9.80
CA ASN A 601 -16.00 -18.23 8.88
C ASN A 601 -15.22 -17.13 8.14
N PHE A 602 -15.38 -15.88 8.53
CA PHE A 602 -14.73 -14.71 7.94
C PHE A 602 -15.11 -14.42 6.47
N ASP A 603 -16.27 -14.90 6.03
CA ASP A 603 -16.90 -14.50 4.77
C ASP A 603 -17.79 -13.28 5.01
N ILE A 604 -18.08 -12.52 3.95
CA ILE A 604 -18.97 -11.36 4.03
C ILE A 604 -20.23 -11.56 3.21
N GLU A 605 -21.35 -11.08 3.74
CA GLU A 605 -22.65 -11.09 3.10
C GLU A 605 -23.20 -9.68 3.02
N LYS A 606 -23.60 -9.23 1.81
CA LYS A 606 -24.18 -7.90 1.62
C LYS A 606 -25.52 -7.79 2.33
N ILE A 607 -25.71 -6.74 3.11
CA ILE A 607 -26.95 -6.42 3.80
C ILE A 607 -27.47 -5.03 3.42
N ASN A 608 -28.77 -4.87 3.49
CA ASN A 608 -29.45 -3.61 3.19
C ASN A 608 -30.10 -3.06 4.47
N ASP A 609 -29.36 -2.27 5.24
CA ASP A 609 -29.82 -1.54 6.42
C ASP A 609 -29.33 -0.10 6.33
N ALA A 610 -30.20 0.82 5.90
CA ALA A 610 -29.88 2.21 5.68
C ALA A 610 -29.51 2.96 6.99
N ALA A 611 -30.12 2.62 8.11
CA ALA A 611 -29.84 3.25 9.40
C ALA A 611 -28.46 2.84 9.92
N LEU A 612 -28.15 1.55 9.84
CA LEU A 612 -26.84 1.02 10.23
C LEU A 612 -25.74 1.49 9.31
N LEU A 613 -25.99 1.52 7.98
CA LEU A 613 -25.06 2.06 6.96
C LEU A 613 -24.68 3.51 7.29
N LYS A 614 -25.68 4.35 7.63
CA LYS A 614 -25.42 5.74 8.03
C LYS A 614 -24.60 5.80 9.31
N THR A 615 -24.97 5.06 10.34
CA THR A 615 -24.28 5.05 11.65
C THR A 615 -22.80 4.67 11.48
N ILE A 616 -22.51 3.63 10.71
CA ILE A 616 -21.14 3.17 10.46
C ILE A 616 -20.38 4.16 9.57
N GLY A 617 -21.03 4.75 8.56
CA GLY A 617 -20.45 5.79 7.73
C GLY A 617 -20.06 7.04 8.52
N ASP A 618 -20.92 7.49 9.42
CA ASP A 618 -20.63 8.61 10.32
C ASP A 618 -19.44 8.27 11.26
N SER A 619 -19.37 7.05 11.78
CA SER A 619 -18.24 6.58 12.60
C SER A 619 -16.92 6.53 11.78
N LEU A 620 -16.96 6.10 10.53
CA LEU A 620 -15.79 6.16 9.64
C LEU A 620 -15.33 7.60 9.40
N ASN A 621 -16.26 8.53 9.20
CA ASN A 621 -15.92 9.94 9.03
C ASN A 621 -15.25 10.52 10.28
N GLU A 622 -15.70 10.16 11.48
CA GLU A 622 -15.03 10.56 12.73
C GLU A 622 -13.63 9.92 12.84
N ALA A 623 -13.44 8.67 12.42
CA ALA A 623 -12.13 8.03 12.37
C ALA A 623 -11.18 8.75 11.38
N LYS A 624 -11.67 9.17 10.21
CA LYS A 624 -10.90 9.99 9.24
C LYS A 624 -10.49 11.34 9.83
N LYS A 625 -11.40 12.03 10.53
CA LYS A 625 -11.10 13.31 11.20
C LYS A 625 -10.07 13.13 12.30
N LEU A 626 -10.21 12.08 13.12
CA LEU A 626 -9.23 11.76 14.16
C LEU A 626 -7.86 11.49 13.55
N ASN A 627 -7.78 10.66 12.51
CA ASN A 627 -6.54 10.38 11.78
C ASN A 627 -5.87 11.68 11.28
N ALA A 628 -6.64 12.59 10.68
CA ALA A 628 -6.14 13.88 10.22
C ALA A 628 -5.66 14.78 11.38
N TYR A 629 -6.39 14.85 12.48
CA TYR A 629 -6.02 15.62 13.67
C TYR A 629 -4.69 15.12 14.26
N LEU A 630 -4.57 13.81 14.44
CA LEU A 630 -3.37 13.19 15.00
C LEU A 630 -2.13 13.45 14.15
N THR A 631 -2.27 13.37 12.84
CA THR A 631 -1.13 13.42 11.92
C THR A 631 -0.80 14.83 11.46
N LYS A 632 -1.76 15.61 10.99
CA LYS A 632 -1.52 16.97 10.47
C LYS A 632 -1.21 17.98 11.58
N LYS A 633 -1.79 17.79 12.79
CA LYS A 633 -1.52 18.67 13.94
C LYS A 633 -0.47 18.13 14.91
N ASN A 634 0.17 17.01 14.59
CA ASN A 634 1.16 16.36 15.47
C ASN A 634 0.61 16.13 16.90
N LYS A 635 -0.53 15.44 17.01
CA LYS A 635 -1.25 15.24 18.26
C LYS A 635 -1.33 13.75 18.70
N ILE A 636 -0.36 12.94 18.27
CA ILE A 636 -0.22 11.54 18.73
C ILE A 636 0.31 11.54 20.17
N ILE A 637 1.45 12.23 20.39
CA ILE A 637 2.08 12.36 21.70
C ILE A 637 2.67 13.77 21.85
N SER A 638 2.70 14.31 23.06
CA SER A 638 3.39 15.56 23.32
C SER A 638 4.90 15.34 23.38
N ASN A 639 5.69 16.32 22.97
CA ASN A 639 7.14 16.27 23.06
C ASN A 639 7.64 16.06 24.49
N VAL A 640 6.88 16.51 25.48
CA VAL A 640 7.18 16.31 26.92
C VAL A 640 7.03 14.85 27.34
N LEU A 641 6.16 14.08 26.64
CA LEU A 641 5.92 12.65 26.91
C LEU A 641 6.81 11.74 26.05
N ASN A 642 7.62 12.29 25.17
CA ASN A 642 8.51 11.51 24.32
C ASN A 642 9.78 11.12 25.10
N ILE A 643 9.65 10.12 25.95
CA ILE A 643 10.75 9.58 26.79
C ILE A 643 11.85 8.88 25.96
N TYR A 644 11.57 8.52 24.71
CA TYR A 644 12.48 7.71 23.90
C TYR A 644 13.21 8.48 22.80
N THR A 645 12.73 9.66 22.46
CA THR A 645 13.35 10.53 21.47
C THR A 645 13.52 11.94 22.07
N GLN A 646 14.54 12.12 22.89
CA GLN A 646 14.97 13.48 23.22
C GLN A 646 15.69 14.04 21.99
N PRO A 647 15.35 15.25 21.53
CA PRO A 647 16.12 15.91 20.49
C PRO A 647 17.58 15.95 20.91
N ALA A 648 18.47 15.45 20.07
CA ALA A 648 19.92 15.51 20.36
C ALA A 648 20.43 16.95 20.43
N PHE A 649 19.74 17.88 19.79
CA PHE A 649 20.04 19.30 19.74
C PHE A 649 18.86 20.12 20.24
N GLN A 650 19.11 21.01 21.16
CA GLN A 650 18.12 22.01 21.60
C GLN A 650 18.39 23.31 20.84
N PHE A 651 17.34 23.90 20.31
CA PHE A 651 17.41 25.14 19.57
C PHE A 651 16.81 26.28 20.39
N SER A 652 17.46 27.43 20.36
CA SER A 652 16.89 28.66 20.88
C SER A 652 15.67 29.12 20.06
N GLU A 653 14.84 30.00 20.61
CA GLU A 653 13.69 30.55 19.89
C GLU A 653 14.10 31.23 18.59
N GLN A 654 15.21 31.96 18.57
CA GLN A 654 15.73 32.61 17.36
C GLN A 654 16.21 31.63 16.32
N GLU A 655 16.85 30.54 16.72
CA GLU A 655 17.23 29.44 15.80
C GLU A 655 16.01 28.74 15.23
N MET A 656 14.99 28.50 16.05
CA MET A 656 13.74 27.89 15.57
C MET A 656 12.97 28.78 14.56
N VAL A 657 12.96 30.11 14.79
CA VAL A 657 12.41 31.05 13.81
C VAL A 657 13.20 30.98 12.49
N THR A 658 14.52 30.91 12.57
CA THR A 658 15.42 30.82 11.42
C THR A 658 15.17 29.48 10.66
N ILE A 659 15.13 28.37 11.39
CA ILE A 659 14.85 27.04 10.83
C ILE A 659 13.49 27.06 10.10
N LYS A 660 12.41 27.47 10.77
CA LYS A 660 11.07 27.52 10.19
C LYS A 660 11.00 28.37 8.91
N LYS A 661 11.73 29.49 8.90
CA LYS A 661 11.80 30.37 7.72
C LYS A 661 12.51 29.69 6.55
N LEU A 662 13.63 29.01 6.81
CA LEU A 662 14.47 28.38 5.78
C LEU A 662 13.89 27.05 5.26
N THR A 663 13.15 26.33 6.11
CA THR A 663 12.69 24.96 5.80
C THR A 663 11.23 24.87 5.40
N LYS A 664 10.52 26.01 5.29
CA LYS A 664 9.09 26.04 5.01
C LYS A 664 8.77 25.36 3.67
N GLY A 665 8.05 24.24 3.74
CA GLY A 665 7.60 23.47 2.56
C GLY A 665 8.66 22.59 1.92
N LEU A 666 9.86 22.45 2.54
CA LEU A 666 10.94 21.61 2.04
C LEU A 666 10.94 20.25 2.73
N SER A 667 11.27 19.21 1.98
CA SER A 667 11.62 17.88 2.47
C SER A 667 13.00 17.89 3.16
N TYR A 668 13.34 16.85 3.94
CA TYR A 668 14.66 16.77 4.58
C TYR A 668 15.79 16.70 3.55
N ASP A 669 15.60 16.10 2.39
CA ASP A 669 16.59 16.06 1.32
C ASP A 669 16.80 17.47 0.71
N GLU A 670 15.73 18.22 0.48
CA GLU A 670 15.83 19.61 0.01
C GLU A 670 16.50 20.50 1.07
N ILE A 671 16.22 20.29 2.36
CA ILE A 671 16.90 20.97 3.47
C ILE A 671 18.38 20.58 3.51
N PHE A 672 18.74 19.34 3.24
CA PHE A 672 20.12 18.89 3.12
C PHE A 672 20.84 19.60 1.97
N PHE A 673 20.24 19.70 0.80
CA PHE A 673 20.81 20.45 -0.33
C PHE A 673 20.99 21.94 0.03
N LEU A 674 20.02 22.54 0.70
CA LEU A 674 20.14 23.92 1.19
C LEU A 674 21.29 24.06 2.22
N ALA A 675 21.43 23.12 3.14
CA ALA A 675 22.54 23.09 4.11
C ALA A 675 23.89 22.95 3.40
N ARG A 676 23.98 22.14 2.34
CA ARG A 676 25.16 21.98 1.52
C ARG A 676 25.53 23.28 0.83
N ASP A 677 24.56 23.98 0.26
CA ASP A 677 24.79 25.28 -0.38
C ASP A 677 25.33 26.31 0.61
N PHE A 678 24.76 26.39 1.83
CA PHE A 678 25.32 27.23 2.91
C PHE A 678 26.74 26.81 3.29
N ALA A 679 27.04 25.53 3.35
CA ALA A 679 28.36 25.01 3.66
C ALA A 679 29.41 25.47 2.61
N PHE A 680 29.13 25.34 1.33
CA PHE A 680 30.03 25.76 0.25
C PHE A 680 30.12 27.27 0.13
N ASN A 681 29.10 28.03 0.54
CA ASN A 681 29.13 29.49 0.64
C ASN A 681 29.81 29.99 1.92
N LYS A 682 30.50 29.14 2.68
CA LYS A 682 31.18 29.43 3.92
C LYS A 682 30.27 29.91 5.10
N GLU A 683 28.97 29.68 4.96
CA GLU A 683 28.00 29.94 6.00
C GLU A 683 27.84 28.69 6.93
N HIS A 684 28.97 28.19 7.45
CA HIS A 684 29.05 26.91 8.15
C HIS A 684 28.13 26.82 9.37
N LYS A 685 27.89 27.95 10.08
CA LYS A 685 26.95 27.96 11.20
C LYS A 685 25.52 27.68 10.80
N LYS A 686 25.04 28.24 9.67
CA LYS A 686 23.71 27.95 9.13
C LYS A 686 23.61 26.52 8.61
N ALA A 687 24.66 26.05 7.91
CA ALA A 687 24.74 24.67 7.46
C ALA A 687 24.59 23.70 8.64
N ARG A 688 25.36 23.87 9.70
CA ARG A 688 25.26 23.03 10.90
C ARG A 688 23.92 23.15 11.62
N LEU A 689 23.30 24.33 11.63
CA LEU A 689 21.97 24.51 12.19
C LEU A 689 20.95 23.62 11.49
N LEU A 690 20.95 23.61 10.13
CA LEU A 690 20.09 22.77 9.35
C LEU A 690 20.46 21.29 9.47
N CYS A 691 21.76 20.94 9.47
CA CYS A 691 22.20 19.57 9.73
C CYS A 691 21.71 19.07 11.09
N ASN A 692 21.83 19.86 12.15
CA ASN A 692 21.34 19.50 13.48
C ASN A 692 19.81 19.33 13.50
N TYR A 693 19.09 20.18 12.77
CA TYR A 693 17.65 20.07 12.61
C TYR A 693 17.24 18.75 11.94
N ILE A 694 17.88 18.40 10.81
CA ILE A 694 17.64 17.11 10.14
C ILE A 694 18.00 15.94 11.06
N LEU A 695 19.17 15.99 11.73
CA LEU A 695 19.67 14.90 12.57
C LEU A 695 18.86 14.68 13.86
N ASN A 696 18.05 15.64 14.29
CA ASN A 696 17.08 15.41 15.36
C ASN A 696 15.98 14.42 14.94
N GLU A 697 15.57 14.47 13.67
CA GLU A 697 14.52 13.62 13.13
C GLU A 697 15.11 12.35 12.49
N LEU A 698 16.24 12.50 11.80
CA LEU A 698 16.91 11.43 11.04
C LEU A 698 18.37 11.23 11.55
N PRO A 699 18.56 10.67 12.74
CA PRO A 699 19.88 10.61 13.40
C PRO A 699 20.90 9.74 12.65
N ASN A 700 20.48 8.89 11.75
CA ASN A 700 21.35 8.01 10.95
C ASN A 700 21.57 8.51 9.50
N TYR A 701 21.18 9.75 9.17
CA TYR A 701 21.39 10.30 7.85
C TYR A 701 22.89 10.59 7.63
N GLY A 702 23.60 9.66 6.96
CA GLY A 702 25.06 9.67 6.77
C GLY A 702 25.56 10.94 6.08
N ASP A 703 24.97 11.34 4.95
CA ASP A 703 25.36 12.55 4.20
C ASP A 703 25.27 13.81 5.03
N VAL A 704 24.23 13.95 5.84
CA VAL A 704 24.03 15.11 6.72
C VAL A 704 25.11 15.18 7.80
N ARG A 705 25.47 14.01 8.39
CA ARG A 705 26.59 13.96 9.37
C ARG A 705 27.92 14.24 8.73
N THR A 706 28.17 13.69 7.55
CA THR A 706 29.39 13.92 6.77
C THR A 706 29.52 15.41 6.43
N LEU A 707 28.44 16.04 5.94
CA LEU A 707 28.43 17.48 5.69
C LEU A 707 28.72 18.29 6.96
N LYS A 708 28.07 17.95 8.09
CA LYS A 708 28.31 18.57 9.37
C LYS A 708 29.77 18.43 9.79
N ALA A 709 30.36 17.26 9.69
CA ALA A 709 31.74 16.98 9.98
C ALA A 709 32.70 17.83 9.11
N ARG A 710 32.45 17.88 7.78
CA ARG A 710 33.22 18.72 6.86
C ARG A 710 33.20 20.19 7.27
N THR A 711 32.04 20.74 7.66
CA THR A 711 31.94 22.14 8.11
C THR A 711 32.67 22.39 9.40
N LEU A 712 32.75 21.42 10.32
CA LEU A 712 33.54 21.49 11.54
C LEU A 712 35.03 21.48 11.23
N ALA A 713 35.46 20.58 10.35
CA ALA A 713 36.85 20.50 9.90
C ALA A 713 37.30 21.79 9.19
N TRP A 714 36.45 22.37 8.33
CA TRP A 714 36.74 23.65 7.68
C TRP A 714 36.86 24.84 8.64
N ASP A 715 36.18 24.77 9.79
CA ASP A 715 36.35 25.76 10.88
C ASP A 715 37.48 25.40 11.85
N GLY A 716 38.23 24.31 11.61
CA GLY A 716 39.37 23.88 12.45
C GLY A 716 38.99 23.03 13.67
N ASP A 717 37.73 22.70 13.87
CA ASP A 717 37.28 21.86 15.01
C ASP A 717 37.37 20.35 14.63
N TYR A 718 38.60 19.89 14.46
CA TYR A 718 38.91 18.53 14.07
C TYR A 718 38.39 17.44 15.04
N PRO A 719 38.45 17.66 16.40
CA PRO A 719 37.93 16.64 17.34
C PRO A 719 36.42 16.39 17.19
N LYS A 720 35.64 17.46 16.99
CA LYS A 720 34.19 17.28 16.76
C LYS A 720 33.90 16.74 15.38
N ALA A 721 34.66 17.09 14.35
CA ALA A 721 34.56 16.53 13.03
C ALA A 721 34.80 15.01 13.04
N GLU A 722 35.87 14.56 13.70
CA GLU A 722 36.20 13.15 13.89
C GLU A 722 35.09 12.41 14.63
N THR A 723 34.53 12.99 15.69
CA THR A 723 33.41 12.42 16.43
C THR A 723 32.19 12.16 15.53
N GLU A 724 31.83 13.13 14.67
CA GLU A 724 30.71 12.96 13.74
C GLU A 724 31.01 11.90 12.67
N LEU A 725 32.23 11.83 12.13
CA LEU A 725 32.62 10.79 11.15
C LEU A 725 32.63 9.39 11.78
N LEU A 726 33.15 9.24 13.00
CA LEU A 726 33.08 7.96 13.73
C LEU A 726 31.62 7.53 13.96
N ASN A 727 30.70 8.47 14.20
CA ASN A 727 29.28 8.18 14.27
C ASN A 727 28.70 7.72 12.92
N VAL A 728 29.19 8.27 11.79
CA VAL A 728 28.78 7.76 10.46
C VAL A 728 29.23 6.31 10.29
N ILE A 729 30.50 6.01 10.50
CA ILE A 729 31.06 4.64 10.36
C ILE A 729 30.33 3.65 11.28
N LYS A 730 30.03 4.05 12.52
CA LYS A 730 29.33 3.20 13.48
C LYS A 730 27.88 2.90 13.05
N ARG A 731 27.19 3.88 12.49
CA ARG A 731 25.75 3.79 12.14
C ARG A 731 25.51 3.26 10.73
N THR A 732 26.45 3.54 9.83
CA THR A 732 26.39 3.20 8.40
C THR A 732 27.75 2.66 7.93
N PRO A 733 28.15 1.43 8.35
CA PRO A 733 29.50 0.90 8.14
C PRO A 733 29.90 0.69 6.68
N TYR A 734 28.97 0.77 5.74
CA TYR A 734 29.21 0.65 4.29
C TYR A 734 28.96 1.97 3.54
N TYR A 735 28.96 3.08 4.25
CA TYR A 735 28.88 4.40 3.66
C TYR A 735 30.18 4.73 2.94
N GLU A 736 30.14 5.05 1.65
CA GLU A 736 31.32 5.20 0.79
C GLU A 736 31.96 6.60 0.83
N ASP A 737 31.23 7.67 1.22
CA ASP A 737 31.73 9.04 1.34
C ASP A 737 32.44 9.31 2.69
#